data_636ed07cad988ceb7621f26e7c035ce6
#
_entry.id   636ed07cad988ceb7621f26e7c035ce6
#
_cell.length_a   1.000
_cell.length_b   1.000
_cell.length_c   1.000
_cell.angle_alpha   90.00
_cell.angle_beta   90.00
_cell.angle_gamma   90.00
#
_symmetry.space_group_name_H-M   'P 1'
#
loop_
_entity.id
_entity.type
_entity.pdbx_description
1 polymer ?
#
loop_
_entity_poly.entity_id
_entity_poly.type
_entity_poly.pdbx_seq_one_letter_code
_entity_poly.pdbx_strand_id
1 'polypeptide(L)'
;VERVQVEGKYYKAINNDCILETEQMPDNSVDLIVTSIPFSNHYEYTMTYNDFGHNATTQKFFEQMNFLTPNLLRILKPGRVFACHVKDRVLFGNATGTGMPTMEPFHAMCIKHYMEHGFQYFGMITVVTDVVRENNQTYRLGWTEQCKDGTKMGVGCPEYILLFRKLPTDTSRAYADVPVSKNKDDYTRAQWQIDAHGFWRSSGDRLVSKDELKSIPVENLQAVYRKFSRTSVYDYNEHVKLAKELDKNGKLPASFMVVAPGSWNDEVWDDIVRMRTLNTEQSRRRVQLHVCLAKGSLILTKDGYKPIEDIAIGDMVLTHLGNWKPVIAKACTGVNTVIQTKAQGVANLITTPDHKLWVRKSSWIRHKDGMRRVEPTWIEAQECKDGYVNLKLPTIEESNLTEREWWLVGRYLADGSVGTRGDFFISVGTGKIKEFEQKAAPYFGSYAEHTVRQYRLLSSQMSNELIAMLRKCGRGAENKQVPYEGLCLNKEKAEALLSGYLSGDGNVTGNATSASSVSRALLLGMAMVAQRARNVIVSVFAGKKAGKHVIEGREVNAKQLWVMAWRDSKHHHEGVILEDGAWKKVKEPLDVGKTETWSIQVADDASYTAEGCIVKNCPLQLDLIERLVNRYSNEGDTVLDPFGGLMSVPYVAVKNGRCGIGIELSNDYFRDGVGYLRDAELKREEPTLFDLIGA
;
A
#
# COMPACT_ATOMS: atom_id res chain seq x y z
N VAL A 1 -22.10 3.72 -25.50
CA VAL A 1 -22.40 2.79 -24.39
C VAL A 1 -23.90 2.56 -24.42
N GLU A 2 -24.37 1.31 -24.37
CA GLU A 2 -25.79 1.00 -24.19
C GLU A 2 -26.18 1.37 -22.76
N ARG A 3 -27.21 2.19 -22.60
CA ARG A 3 -27.65 2.66 -21.29
C ARG A 3 -28.21 1.51 -20.46
N VAL A 4 -27.61 1.27 -19.29
CA VAL A 4 -28.10 0.29 -18.32
C VAL A 4 -28.36 0.99 -16.98
N GLN A 5 -29.52 0.68 -16.35
CA GLN A 5 -29.87 1.22 -15.04
C GLN A 5 -30.22 0.08 -14.10
N VAL A 6 -29.69 0.17 -12.87
CA VAL A 6 -30.08 -0.69 -11.74
C VAL A 6 -30.53 0.21 -10.59
N GLU A 7 -31.71 -0.10 -10.06
CA GLU A 7 -32.33 0.69 -9.02
C GLU A 7 -32.68 -0.22 -7.82
N GLY A 8 -32.35 0.23 -6.62
CA GLY A 8 -32.80 -0.30 -5.35
C GLY A 8 -33.74 0.69 -4.67
N LYS A 9 -34.13 0.42 -3.44
CA LYS A 9 -34.99 1.31 -2.66
C LYS A 9 -34.31 2.64 -2.28
N TYR A 10 -32.99 2.61 -2.10
CA TYR A 10 -32.20 3.74 -1.66
C TYR A 10 -31.08 4.15 -2.60
N TYR A 11 -30.97 3.52 -3.76
CA TYR A 11 -29.96 3.89 -4.74
C TYR A 11 -30.44 3.74 -6.18
N LYS A 12 -29.75 4.49 -7.06
CA LYS A 12 -29.86 4.38 -8.49
C LYS A 12 -28.46 4.40 -9.12
N ALA A 13 -28.09 3.32 -9.77
CA ALA A 13 -26.83 3.21 -10.51
C ALA A 13 -27.11 3.20 -12.00
N ILE A 14 -26.39 4.01 -12.77
CA ILE A 14 -26.60 4.19 -14.19
C ILE A 14 -25.27 4.02 -14.92
N ASN A 15 -25.25 3.10 -15.89
CA ASN A 15 -24.14 2.98 -16.81
C ASN A 15 -24.47 3.76 -18.08
N ASN A 16 -23.93 4.95 -18.17
CA ASN A 16 -24.09 5.85 -19.32
C ASN A 16 -23.10 7.02 -19.24
N ASP A 17 -23.12 7.89 -20.24
CA ASP A 17 -22.47 9.19 -20.21
C ASP A 17 -23.14 10.12 -19.19
N CYS A 18 -22.36 10.72 -18.31
CA CYS A 18 -22.87 11.59 -17.26
C CYS A 18 -23.50 12.89 -17.80
N ILE A 19 -23.08 13.39 -18.97
CA ILE A 19 -23.70 14.55 -19.63
C ILE A 19 -25.12 14.18 -20.00
N LEU A 20 -25.29 13.09 -20.75
CA LEU A 20 -26.61 12.65 -21.25
C LEU A 20 -27.58 12.32 -20.08
N GLU A 21 -27.09 11.73 -19.02
CA GLU A 21 -27.95 11.41 -17.87
C GLU A 21 -28.33 12.65 -17.08
N THR A 22 -27.37 13.56 -16.83
CA THR A 22 -27.68 14.78 -16.08
C THR A 22 -28.59 15.73 -16.87
N GLU A 23 -28.56 15.75 -18.21
CA GLU A 23 -29.49 16.50 -19.04
C GLU A 23 -30.94 16.06 -18.81
N GLN A 24 -31.19 14.79 -18.55
CA GLN A 24 -32.53 14.22 -18.36
C GLN A 24 -33.02 14.32 -16.91
N MET A 25 -32.13 14.61 -15.95
CA MET A 25 -32.53 14.76 -14.55
C MET A 25 -33.39 16.00 -14.31
N PRO A 26 -34.43 15.92 -13.46
CA PRO A 26 -35.25 17.07 -13.12
C PRO A 26 -34.47 18.22 -12.49
N ASP A 27 -34.89 19.44 -12.72
CA ASP A 27 -34.36 20.62 -12.05
C ASP A 27 -34.51 20.48 -10.52
N ASN A 28 -33.52 20.93 -9.76
CA ASN A 28 -33.54 20.96 -8.29
C ASN A 28 -33.89 19.60 -7.66
N SER A 29 -33.42 18.50 -8.22
CA SER A 29 -33.71 17.12 -7.78
C SER A 29 -32.65 16.54 -6.86
N VAL A 30 -31.47 17.15 -6.79
CA VAL A 30 -30.30 16.65 -6.04
C VAL A 30 -30.01 17.55 -4.84
N ASP A 31 -29.80 16.95 -3.67
CA ASP A 31 -29.51 17.68 -2.45
C ASP A 31 -28.02 17.92 -2.23
N LEU A 32 -27.18 17.03 -2.68
CA LEU A 32 -25.72 17.13 -2.55
C LEU A 32 -25.06 16.46 -3.75
N ILE A 33 -24.06 17.12 -4.33
CA ILE A 33 -23.15 16.51 -5.31
C ILE A 33 -21.80 16.32 -4.64
N VAL A 34 -21.27 15.10 -4.63
CA VAL A 34 -19.92 14.78 -4.22
C VAL A 34 -19.28 13.98 -5.34
N THR A 35 -18.12 14.41 -5.80
CA THR A 35 -17.43 13.70 -6.88
C THR A 35 -15.92 13.90 -6.83
N SER A 36 -15.17 12.94 -7.35
CA SER A 36 -13.77 13.09 -7.73
C SER A 36 -13.69 13.11 -9.24
N ILE A 37 -13.54 14.29 -9.82
CA ILE A 37 -13.46 14.41 -11.28
C ILE A 37 -12.15 13.81 -11.80
N PRO A 38 -12.09 13.33 -13.07
CA PRO A 38 -10.84 13.01 -13.72
C PRO A 38 -9.88 14.21 -13.69
N PHE A 39 -8.61 13.97 -13.37
CA PHE A 39 -7.61 15.05 -13.27
C PHE A 39 -7.05 15.37 -14.67
N SER A 40 -7.89 15.93 -15.53
CA SER A 40 -7.58 16.18 -16.95
C SER A 40 -7.17 14.86 -17.65
N ASN A 41 -6.06 14.82 -18.38
CA ASN A 41 -5.57 13.67 -19.12
C ASN A 41 -4.63 12.74 -18.31
N HIS A 42 -4.78 12.69 -16.99
CA HIS A 42 -3.89 11.91 -16.14
C HIS A 42 -4.22 10.42 -16.13
N TYR A 43 -5.50 10.08 -16.24
CA TYR A 43 -6.02 8.71 -16.27
C TYR A 43 -7.12 8.61 -17.34
N GLU A 44 -6.97 7.68 -18.25
CA GLU A 44 -7.99 7.26 -19.20
C GLU A 44 -8.66 6.00 -18.66
N TYR A 45 -9.98 6.05 -18.49
CA TYR A 45 -10.77 4.96 -17.89
C TYR A 45 -11.42 4.08 -18.96
N THR A 46 -11.68 4.63 -20.13
CA THR A 46 -12.27 3.93 -21.28
C THR A 46 -11.66 4.45 -22.58
N MET A 47 -11.68 3.64 -23.65
CA MET A 47 -11.21 4.05 -24.99
C MET A 47 -12.26 4.85 -25.78
N THR A 48 -13.16 5.54 -25.13
CA THR A 48 -14.23 6.30 -25.78
C THR A 48 -13.99 7.81 -25.69
N TYR A 49 -14.43 8.56 -26.69
CA TYR A 49 -14.35 10.03 -26.68
C TYR A 49 -15.18 10.70 -25.58
N ASN A 50 -16.11 9.95 -24.96
CA ASN A 50 -16.92 10.41 -23.85
C ASN A 50 -16.14 10.38 -22.51
N ASP A 51 -14.98 9.71 -22.48
CA ASP A 51 -14.12 9.69 -21.30
C ASP A 51 -13.43 11.04 -21.12
N PHE A 52 -13.69 11.70 -20.01
CA PHE A 52 -13.06 12.98 -19.66
C PHE A 52 -11.54 12.87 -19.52
N GLY A 53 -11.02 11.69 -19.20
CA GLY A 53 -9.58 11.41 -19.15
C GLY A 53 -8.90 11.32 -20.52
N HIS A 54 -9.66 11.16 -21.60
CA HIS A 54 -9.15 11.03 -22.99
C HIS A 54 -8.78 12.37 -23.65
N ASN A 55 -8.79 13.47 -22.91
CA ASN A 55 -8.50 14.79 -23.46
C ASN A 55 -6.98 15.03 -23.63
N ALA A 56 -6.59 15.61 -24.77
CA ALA A 56 -5.19 15.89 -25.07
C ALA A 56 -4.58 16.99 -24.16
N THR A 57 -5.39 17.91 -23.68
CA THR A 57 -4.95 19.04 -22.84
C THR A 57 -5.99 19.36 -21.77
N THR A 58 -5.56 20.02 -20.69
CA THR A 58 -6.44 20.53 -19.64
C THR A 58 -7.49 21.53 -20.18
N GLN A 59 -7.16 22.30 -21.20
CA GLN A 59 -8.13 23.20 -21.85
C GLN A 59 -9.26 22.39 -22.51
N LYS A 60 -8.92 21.32 -23.24
CA LYS A 60 -9.92 20.44 -23.86
C LYS A 60 -10.79 19.72 -22.83
N PHE A 61 -10.22 19.35 -21.70
CA PHE A 61 -10.98 18.82 -20.57
C PHE A 61 -12.06 19.82 -20.10
N PHE A 62 -11.72 21.10 -19.93
CA PHE A 62 -12.70 22.11 -19.52
C PHE A 62 -13.70 22.43 -20.63
N GLU A 63 -13.31 22.37 -21.90
CA GLU A 63 -14.25 22.46 -23.01
C GLU A 63 -15.34 21.37 -22.97
N GLN A 64 -14.96 20.14 -22.60
CA GLN A 64 -15.91 19.04 -22.38
C GLN A 64 -16.74 19.27 -21.11
N MET A 65 -16.13 19.75 -20.02
CA MET A 65 -16.84 20.10 -18.78
C MET A 65 -17.90 21.19 -18.98
N ASN A 66 -17.79 22.05 -20.00
CA ASN A 66 -18.83 23.03 -20.34
C ASN A 66 -20.19 22.42 -20.65
N PHE A 67 -20.24 21.15 -21.07
CA PHE A 67 -21.50 20.44 -21.30
C PHE A 67 -22.07 19.82 -20.01
N LEU A 68 -21.25 19.43 -19.06
CA LEU A 68 -21.69 18.83 -17.81
C LEU A 68 -22.04 19.88 -16.75
N THR A 69 -21.18 20.90 -16.58
CA THR A 69 -21.27 21.86 -15.46
C THR A 69 -22.62 22.59 -15.36
N PRO A 70 -23.24 23.08 -16.47
CA PRO A 70 -24.57 23.71 -16.39
C PRO A 70 -25.65 22.76 -15.90
N ASN A 71 -25.58 21.48 -16.25
CA ASN A 71 -26.51 20.47 -15.78
C ASN A 71 -26.36 20.23 -14.28
N LEU A 72 -25.13 20.14 -13.77
CA LEU A 72 -24.87 20.00 -12.33
C LEU A 72 -25.47 21.18 -11.54
N LEU A 73 -25.30 22.41 -12.04
CA LEU A 73 -25.92 23.59 -11.41
C LEU A 73 -27.44 23.53 -11.47
N ARG A 74 -28.04 23.13 -12.60
CA ARG A 74 -29.47 23.04 -12.80
C ARG A 74 -30.14 22.05 -11.85
N ILE A 75 -29.59 20.82 -11.77
CA ILE A 75 -30.18 19.73 -10.98
C ILE A 75 -29.96 19.88 -9.48
N LEU A 76 -28.93 20.61 -9.05
CA LEU A 76 -28.68 20.86 -7.62
C LEU A 76 -29.77 21.78 -7.06
N LYS A 77 -30.30 21.46 -5.88
CA LYS A 77 -31.31 22.30 -5.20
C LYS A 77 -30.73 23.66 -4.78
N PRO A 78 -31.54 24.74 -4.76
CA PRO A 78 -31.09 26.06 -4.36
C PRO A 78 -30.51 26.11 -2.95
N GLY A 79 -29.35 26.72 -2.82
CA GLY A 79 -28.60 26.85 -1.57
C GLY A 79 -27.79 25.60 -1.17
N ARG A 80 -27.88 24.51 -1.94
CA ARG A 80 -27.18 23.24 -1.61
C ARG A 80 -25.75 23.22 -2.19
N VAL A 81 -24.98 22.26 -1.75
CA VAL A 81 -23.53 22.18 -1.95
C VAL A 81 -23.15 21.19 -3.04
N PHE A 82 -22.15 21.55 -3.79
CA PHE A 82 -21.37 20.69 -4.68
C PHE A 82 -19.93 20.61 -4.16
N ALA A 83 -19.46 19.42 -3.77
CA ALA A 83 -18.13 19.13 -3.29
C ALA A 83 -17.32 18.37 -4.37
N CYS A 84 -16.27 19.00 -4.87
CA CYS A 84 -15.44 18.48 -5.95
C CYS A 84 -14.03 18.18 -5.44
N HIS A 85 -13.65 16.91 -5.42
CA HIS A 85 -12.32 16.46 -5.06
C HIS A 85 -11.37 16.59 -6.25
N VAL A 86 -10.24 17.27 -6.06
CA VAL A 86 -9.22 17.52 -7.07
C VAL A 86 -7.81 17.50 -6.47
N LYS A 87 -6.81 17.44 -7.34
CA LYS A 87 -5.40 17.53 -6.99
C LYS A 87 -4.64 18.31 -8.05
N ASP A 88 -3.65 19.12 -7.61
CA ASP A 88 -2.73 19.77 -8.52
C ASP A 88 -1.78 18.78 -9.16
N ARG A 89 -1.25 19.14 -10.32
CA ARG A 89 -0.43 18.27 -11.16
C ARG A 89 0.98 18.82 -11.33
N VAL A 90 1.95 17.91 -11.30
CA VAL A 90 3.31 18.21 -11.76
C VAL A 90 3.38 17.97 -13.27
N LEU A 91 3.67 19.01 -14.03
CA LEU A 91 4.00 18.90 -15.45
C LEU A 91 5.52 18.78 -15.58
N PHE A 92 5.99 17.70 -16.16
CA PHE A 92 7.41 17.50 -16.41
C PHE A 92 7.91 18.35 -17.59
N GLY A 93 9.23 18.58 -17.66
CA GLY A 93 9.82 19.49 -18.63
C GLY A 93 9.52 19.18 -20.11
N ASN A 94 9.25 17.93 -20.45
CA ASN A 94 8.80 17.51 -21.80
C ASN A 94 7.35 17.98 -22.12
N ALA A 95 6.51 18.15 -21.09
CA ALA A 95 5.14 18.61 -21.24
C ALA A 95 5.00 20.14 -21.18
N THR A 96 5.96 20.84 -20.55
CA THR A 96 5.91 22.30 -20.38
C THR A 96 6.40 23.07 -21.60
N GLY A 97 7.10 22.45 -22.51
CA GLY A 97 7.80 23.07 -23.64
C GLY A 97 9.03 23.93 -23.26
N THR A 98 9.26 24.16 -21.97
CA THR A 98 10.37 24.95 -21.44
C THR A 98 11.58 24.10 -21.00
N GLY A 99 11.40 22.76 -20.95
CA GLY A 99 12.36 21.83 -20.36
C GLY A 99 12.39 21.84 -18.83
N MET A 100 11.67 22.74 -18.17
CA MET A 100 11.60 22.84 -16.71
C MET A 100 10.28 22.28 -16.19
N PRO A 101 10.30 21.43 -15.14
CA PRO A 101 9.06 21.00 -14.48
C PRO A 101 8.35 22.18 -13.81
N THR A 102 7.01 22.14 -13.82
CA THR A 102 6.17 23.14 -13.16
C THR A 102 4.95 22.51 -12.50
N MET A 103 4.24 23.27 -11.68
CA MET A 103 2.94 22.87 -11.13
C MET A 103 1.81 23.45 -11.98
N GLU A 104 0.88 22.60 -12.40
CA GLU A 104 -0.38 23.06 -12.96
C GLU A 104 -1.39 23.22 -11.81
N PRO A 105 -1.87 24.44 -11.56
CA PRO A 105 -2.79 24.72 -10.47
C PRO A 105 -4.22 24.28 -10.83
N PHE A 106 -4.41 22.96 -10.96
CA PHE A 106 -5.66 22.40 -11.47
C PHE A 106 -6.86 22.76 -10.58
N HIS A 107 -6.67 22.82 -9.24
CA HIS A 107 -7.70 23.26 -8.31
C HIS A 107 -8.18 24.68 -8.60
N ALA A 108 -7.26 25.61 -8.88
CA ALA A 108 -7.59 27.01 -9.17
C ALA A 108 -8.31 27.13 -10.52
N MET A 109 -7.95 26.30 -11.52
CA MET A 109 -8.63 26.24 -12.80
C MET A 109 -10.06 25.73 -12.65
N CYS A 110 -10.28 24.71 -11.80
CA CYS A 110 -11.62 24.22 -11.45
C CYS A 110 -12.46 25.30 -10.75
N ILE A 111 -11.88 26.03 -9.78
CA ILE A 111 -12.58 27.14 -9.10
C ILE A 111 -13.06 28.17 -10.12
N LYS A 112 -12.17 28.61 -11.02
CA LYS A 112 -12.51 29.56 -12.09
C LYS A 112 -13.64 29.02 -12.97
N HIS A 113 -13.50 27.79 -13.47
CA HIS A 113 -14.47 27.14 -14.35
C HIS A 113 -15.89 27.10 -13.72
N TYR A 114 -16.01 26.59 -12.50
CA TYR A 114 -17.32 26.46 -11.86
C TYR A 114 -17.94 27.82 -11.50
N MET A 115 -17.13 28.81 -11.12
CA MET A 115 -17.61 30.18 -10.90
C MET A 115 -18.14 30.82 -12.18
N GLU A 116 -17.47 30.65 -13.30
CA GLU A 116 -17.90 31.16 -14.61
C GLU A 116 -19.23 30.53 -15.07
N HIS A 117 -19.57 29.33 -14.57
CA HIS A 117 -20.84 28.65 -14.84
C HIS A 117 -21.93 28.92 -13.78
N GLY A 118 -21.72 29.87 -12.85
CA GLY A 118 -22.75 30.34 -11.93
C GLY A 118 -22.73 29.72 -10.54
N PHE A 119 -21.82 28.81 -10.25
CA PHE A 119 -21.62 28.36 -8.88
C PHE A 119 -20.96 29.45 -8.03
N GLN A 120 -21.35 29.53 -6.76
CA GLN A 120 -20.66 30.38 -5.79
C GLN A 120 -19.58 29.57 -5.10
N TYR A 121 -18.33 30.04 -5.15
CA TYR A 121 -17.24 29.41 -4.41
C TYR A 121 -17.45 29.60 -2.91
N PHE A 122 -17.54 28.51 -2.19
CA PHE A 122 -17.92 28.46 -0.79
C PHE A 122 -16.74 28.25 0.14
N GLY A 123 -15.68 27.62 -0.37
CA GLY A 123 -14.45 27.35 0.37
C GLY A 123 -13.69 26.15 -0.17
N MET A 124 -12.60 25.82 0.50
CA MET A 124 -11.75 24.69 0.13
C MET A 124 -11.29 23.98 1.39
N ILE A 125 -11.39 22.65 1.37
CA ILE A 125 -10.77 21.79 2.39
C ILE A 125 -9.49 21.22 1.81
N THR A 126 -8.39 21.40 2.52
CA THR A 126 -7.11 20.78 2.16
C THR A 126 -6.98 19.43 2.85
N VAL A 127 -6.88 18.36 2.07
CA VAL A 127 -6.55 17.04 2.58
C VAL A 127 -5.04 16.90 2.56
N VAL A 128 -4.44 16.91 3.74
CA VAL A 128 -3.00 16.79 3.90
C VAL A 128 -2.60 15.35 3.63
N THR A 129 -1.74 15.18 2.63
CA THR A 129 -1.11 13.90 2.37
C THR A 129 0.29 13.91 2.95
N ASP A 130 0.61 12.93 3.78
CA ASP A 130 1.98 12.71 4.21
C ASP A 130 2.80 12.24 3.00
N VAL A 131 3.58 13.16 2.43
CA VAL A 131 4.35 12.88 1.21
C VAL A 131 5.37 11.77 1.39
N VAL A 132 5.81 11.53 2.62
CA VAL A 132 6.73 10.44 2.96
C VAL A 132 5.98 9.11 3.00
N ARG A 133 4.80 9.07 3.63
CA ARG A 133 3.92 7.91 3.63
C ARG A 133 3.48 7.51 2.22
N GLU A 134 3.11 8.51 1.44
CA GLU A 134 2.58 8.32 0.10
C GLU A 134 3.66 8.03 -0.94
N ASN A 135 4.93 8.24 -0.56
CA ASN A 135 6.10 8.15 -1.45
C ASN A 135 5.90 8.88 -2.79
N ASN A 136 5.29 10.05 -2.71
CA ASN A 136 4.82 10.78 -3.86
C ASN A 136 5.75 11.96 -4.13
N GLN A 137 6.73 11.76 -5.03
CA GLN A 137 7.64 12.81 -5.49
C GLN A 137 8.41 13.52 -4.36
N THR A 138 8.99 12.74 -3.45
CA THR A 138 9.67 13.26 -2.26
C THR A 138 11.13 13.68 -2.48
N TYR A 139 11.69 13.48 -3.66
CA TYR A 139 13.10 13.74 -3.93
C TYR A 139 13.53 15.19 -3.63
N ARG A 140 12.64 16.17 -3.83
CA ARG A 140 12.86 17.58 -3.49
C ARG A 140 13.11 17.79 -1.99
N LEU A 141 12.55 16.93 -1.16
CA LEU A 141 12.69 16.98 0.29
C LEU A 141 13.92 16.21 0.78
N GLY A 142 14.64 15.51 -0.10
CA GLY A 142 15.86 14.81 0.24
C GLY A 142 16.96 15.75 0.74
N TRP A 143 17.71 15.33 1.74
CA TRP A 143 18.79 16.14 2.32
C TRP A 143 19.75 16.70 1.27
N THR A 144 20.21 15.88 0.33
CA THR A 144 21.12 16.31 -0.75
C THR A 144 20.51 17.40 -1.63
N GLU A 145 19.21 17.36 -1.90
CA GLU A 145 18.53 18.38 -2.71
C GLU A 145 18.30 19.66 -1.92
N GLN A 146 18.00 19.55 -0.62
CA GLN A 146 17.88 20.71 0.27
C GLN A 146 19.23 21.42 0.51
N CYS A 147 20.34 20.69 0.43
CA CYS A 147 21.69 21.25 0.50
C CYS A 147 22.13 21.97 -0.81
N LYS A 148 21.34 21.92 -1.89
CA LYS A 148 21.52 22.68 -3.13
C LYS A 148 20.58 23.88 -3.13
N ASP A 149 19.87 24.11 -4.22
CA ASP A 149 18.94 25.27 -4.30
C ASP A 149 17.51 24.93 -3.83
N GLY A 150 17.17 23.66 -3.66
CA GLY A 150 15.86 23.21 -3.18
C GLY A 150 14.68 23.53 -4.12
N THR A 151 14.91 24.03 -5.32
CA THR A 151 13.86 24.47 -6.25
C THR A 151 13.37 23.35 -7.18
N LYS A 152 14.06 22.21 -7.18
CA LYS A 152 13.72 21.08 -8.01
C LYS A 152 12.32 20.54 -7.64
N MET A 153 11.42 20.52 -8.62
CA MET A 153 10.03 20.12 -8.46
C MET A 153 9.88 18.67 -7.96
N GLY A 154 8.76 18.37 -7.33
CA GLY A 154 8.40 17.03 -6.95
C GLY A 154 8.14 16.82 -5.47
N VAL A 155 7.66 17.82 -4.78
CA VAL A 155 7.02 17.65 -3.46
C VAL A 155 5.62 17.15 -3.68
N GLY A 156 5.18 16.18 -2.89
CA GLY A 156 3.81 15.70 -2.90
C GLY A 156 2.80 16.84 -2.73
N CYS A 157 1.78 16.85 -3.56
CA CYS A 157 0.74 17.86 -3.51
C CYS A 157 -0.35 17.42 -2.54
N PRO A 158 -0.91 18.33 -1.73
CA PRO A 158 -2.14 18.07 -1.02
C PRO A 158 -3.28 17.79 -2.00
N GLU A 159 -4.32 17.16 -1.52
CA GLU A 159 -5.57 17.03 -2.25
C GLU A 159 -6.53 18.10 -1.76
N TYR A 160 -7.44 18.52 -2.63
CA TYR A 160 -8.37 19.60 -2.32
C TYR A 160 -9.80 19.13 -2.54
N ILE A 161 -10.68 19.51 -1.62
CA ILE A 161 -12.12 19.43 -1.80
C ILE A 161 -12.61 20.85 -2.00
N LEU A 162 -12.96 21.17 -3.24
CA LEU A 162 -13.52 22.46 -3.60
C LEU A 162 -15.00 22.45 -3.28
N LEU A 163 -15.46 23.42 -2.51
CA LEU A 163 -16.85 23.55 -2.10
C LEU A 163 -17.50 24.68 -2.90
N PHE A 164 -18.56 24.34 -3.60
CA PHE A 164 -19.37 25.26 -4.37
C PHE A 164 -20.81 25.22 -3.87
N ARG A 165 -21.53 26.30 -4.08
CA ARG A 165 -22.91 26.44 -3.67
C ARG A 165 -23.76 26.98 -4.81
N LYS A 166 -24.93 26.41 -5.06
CA LYS A 166 -25.98 27.05 -5.86
C LYS A 166 -26.61 28.16 -5.04
N LEU A 167 -26.91 29.32 -5.65
CA LEU A 167 -27.61 30.38 -4.94
C LEU A 167 -28.98 29.89 -4.44
N PRO A 168 -29.37 30.22 -3.18
CA PRO A 168 -30.74 29.99 -2.71
C PRO A 168 -31.70 30.94 -3.42
N THR A 169 -32.98 30.62 -3.43
CA THR A 169 -34.01 31.53 -3.99
C THR A 169 -34.17 32.80 -3.15
N ASP A 170 -34.07 32.68 -1.83
CA ASP A 170 -34.01 33.81 -0.91
C ASP A 170 -32.59 34.03 -0.38
N THR A 171 -31.89 34.99 -0.97
CA THR A 171 -30.51 35.31 -0.56
C THR A 171 -30.44 36.15 0.73
N SER A 172 -31.57 36.68 1.23
CA SER A 172 -31.59 37.57 2.39
C SER A 172 -31.20 36.87 3.71
N ARG A 173 -31.41 35.57 3.79
CA ARG A 173 -31.15 34.77 5.00
C ARG A 173 -29.85 33.96 4.95
N ALA A 174 -29.21 33.91 3.80
CA ALA A 174 -28.00 33.13 3.56
C ALA A 174 -28.12 31.60 3.82
N TYR A 175 -29.34 31.07 3.95
CA TYR A 175 -29.62 29.65 4.09
C TYR A 175 -30.01 29.02 2.76
N ALA A 176 -29.91 27.71 2.65
CA ALA A 176 -30.53 26.96 1.57
C ALA A 176 -32.06 27.03 1.70
N ASP A 177 -32.79 26.84 0.61
CA ASP A 177 -34.27 26.77 0.65
C ASP A 177 -34.74 25.64 1.55
N VAL A 178 -34.02 24.51 1.53
CA VAL A 178 -34.13 23.41 2.48
C VAL A 178 -32.77 23.22 3.17
N PRO A 179 -32.53 23.79 4.34
CA PRO A 179 -31.22 23.77 4.98
C PRO A 179 -30.90 22.39 5.55
N VAL A 180 -29.60 22.10 5.63
CA VAL A 180 -29.11 20.97 6.42
C VAL A 180 -29.28 21.30 7.90
N SER A 181 -29.95 20.42 8.62
CA SER A 181 -30.22 20.60 10.06
C SER A 181 -29.79 19.37 10.84
N LYS A 182 -29.41 19.56 12.08
CA LYS A 182 -29.08 18.48 13.01
C LYS A 182 -30.05 18.52 14.18
N ASN A 183 -30.49 17.35 14.65
CA ASN A 183 -31.28 17.25 15.87
C ASN A 183 -30.38 17.63 17.06
N LYS A 184 -30.91 18.49 17.97
CA LYS A 184 -30.17 18.94 19.15
C LYS A 184 -29.93 17.83 20.18
N ASP A 185 -30.73 16.78 20.15
CA ASP A 185 -30.57 15.64 21.05
C ASP A 185 -29.43 14.72 20.58
N ASP A 186 -29.24 14.60 19.28
CA ASP A 186 -28.18 13.79 18.67
C ASP A 186 -26.86 14.57 18.56
N TYR A 187 -26.94 15.86 18.18
CA TYR A 187 -25.77 16.75 18.09
C TYR A 187 -25.61 17.53 19.38
N THR A 188 -24.98 16.89 20.36
CA THR A 188 -24.86 17.44 21.72
C THR A 188 -24.03 18.72 21.78
N ARG A 189 -24.24 19.52 22.84
CA ARG A 189 -23.43 20.73 23.12
C ARG A 189 -21.95 20.40 23.28
N ALA A 190 -21.64 19.21 23.82
CA ALA A 190 -20.24 18.74 23.93
C ALA A 190 -19.63 18.48 22.55
N GLN A 191 -20.37 17.80 21.67
CA GLN A 191 -19.92 17.58 20.28
C GLN A 191 -19.73 18.91 19.55
N TRP A 192 -20.71 19.83 19.67
CA TRP A 192 -20.59 21.17 19.09
C TRP A 192 -19.35 21.92 19.56
N GLN A 193 -18.97 21.86 20.84
CA GLN A 193 -17.79 22.55 21.36
C GLN A 193 -16.50 22.00 20.76
N ILE A 194 -16.42 20.68 20.55
CA ILE A 194 -15.27 20.04 19.92
C ILE A 194 -15.17 20.47 18.45
N ASP A 195 -16.27 20.41 17.72
CA ASP A 195 -16.33 20.79 16.31
C ASP A 195 -16.03 22.29 16.13
N ALA A 196 -16.68 23.16 16.92
CA ALA A 196 -16.49 24.60 16.87
C ALA A 196 -15.05 25.04 17.22
N HIS A 197 -14.37 24.26 18.04
CA HIS A 197 -12.98 24.53 18.39
C HIS A 197 -12.06 24.44 17.16
N GLY A 198 -12.35 23.57 16.24
CA GLY A 198 -11.64 23.47 14.97
C GLY A 198 -11.71 24.73 14.12
N PHE A 199 -12.82 25.49 14.17
CA PHE A 199 -12.99 26.74 13.42
C PHE A 199 -12.20 27.92 14.01
N TRP A 200 -11.91 27.90 15.31
CA TRP A 200 -11.34 29.04 16.03
C TRP A 200 -9.85 28.88 16.31
N ARG A 201 -9.25 27.75 15.91
CA ARG A 201 -7.83 27.57 16.13
C ARG A 201 -7.01 28.39 15.16
N SER A 202 -6.13 29.18 15.72
CA SER A 202 -5.00 29.72 14.97
C SER A 202 -4.01 28.59 14.66
N SER A 203 -3.23 28.77 13.60
CA SER A 203 -2.12 27.89 13.30
C SER A 203 -1.23 27.69 14.53
N GLY A 204 -1.03 26.46 14.93
CA GLY A 204 -0.20 26.08 16.07
C GLY A 204 -0.91 25.77 17.38
N ASP A 205 -2.21 26.05 17.52
CA ASP A 205 -2.98 25.60 18.68
C ASP A 205 -3.18 24.08 18.60
N ARG A 206 -3.06 23.40 19.74
CA ARG A 206 -3.31 21.98 19.83
C ARG A 206 -4.59 21.65 20.57
N LEU A 207 -5.20 20.52 20.25
CA LEU A 207 -6.29 19.96 21.05
C LEU A 207 -5.76 19.50 22.40
N VAL A 208 -6.59 19.66 23.43
CA VAL A 208 -6.36 19.00 24.71
C VAL A 208 -6.50 17.49 24.52
N SER A 209 -5.54 16.73 25.00
CA SER A 209 -5.57 15.27 24.87
C SER A 209 -6.71 14.65 25.68
N LYS A 210 -7.09 13.42 25.31
CA LYS A 210 -8.14 12.68 26.04
C LYS A 210 -7.83 12.49 27.53
N ASP A 211 -6.58 12.32 27.87
CA ASP A 211 -6.15 12.12 29.26
C ASP A 211 -6.10 13.45 30.02
N GLU A 212 -5.72 14.54 29.38
CA GLU A 212 -5.85 15.88 29.94
C GLU A 212 -7.32 16.21 30.20
N LEU A 213 -8.23 15.92 29.27
CA LEU A 213 -9.67 16.13 29.44
C LEU A 213 -10.25 15.34 30.63
N LYS A 214 -9.82 14.10 30.84
CA LYS A 214 -10.26 13.27 31.97
C LYS A 214 -9.84 13.83 33.33
N SER A 215 -8.74 14.57 33.39
CA SER A 215 -8.19 15.13 34.62
C SER A 215 -8.81 16.47 35.01
N ILE A 216 -9.65 17.07 34.14
CA ILE A 216 -10.22 18.39 34.35
C ILE A 216 -11.65 18.28 34.94
N PRO A 217 -11.94 18.92 36.09
CA PRO A 217 -13.32 18.99 36.58
C PRO A 217 -14.26 19.67 35.58
N VAL A 218 -15.47 19.15 35.44
CA VAL A 218 -16.45 19.58 34.43
C VAL A 218 -16.76 21.08 34.54
N GLU A 219 -16.88 21.62 35.77
CA GLU A 219 -17.14 23.03 36.03
C GLU A 219 -16.00 23.95 35.56
N ASN A 220 -14.80 23.44 35.45
CA ASN A 220 -13.63 24.21 35.07
C ASN A 220 -13.18 23.95 33.63
N LEU A 221 -13.84 23.02 32.89
CA LEU A 221 -13.42 22.54 31.59
C LEU A 221 -13.16 23.70 30.62
N GLN A 222 -14.06 24.66 30.54
CA GLN A 222 -13.93 25.79 29.62
C GLN A 222 -12.78 26.76 29.98
N ALA A 223 -12.59 27.02 31.27
CA ALA A 223 -11.53 27.91 31.74
C ALA A 223 -10.15 27.29 31.59
N VAL A 224 -10.02 26.01 31.93
CA VAL A 224 -8.76 25.26 31.77
C VAL A 224 -8.43 25.06 30.30
N TYR A 225 -9.44 24.73 29.48
CA TYR A 225 -9.25 24.58 28.04
C TYR A 225 -8.72 25.86 27.39
N ARG A 226 -9.28 27.05 27.71
CA ARG A 226 -8.78 28.34 27.25
C ARG A 226 -7.35 28.62 27.72
N LYS A 227 -7.00 28.17 28.92
CA LYS A 227 -5.64 28.33 29.43
C LYS A 227 -4.65 27.43 28.69
N PHE A 228 -5.00 26.15 28.46
CA PHE A 228 -4.15 25.21 27.75
C PHE A 228 -3.94 25.59 26.28
N SER A 229 -4.99 26.02 25.57
CA SER A 229 -4.87 26.43 24.16
C SER A 229 -3.96 27.66 23.98
N ARG A 230 -3.86 28.52 25.00
CA ARG A 230 -2.98 29.69 24.97
C ARG A 230 -1.53 29.38 25.39
N THR A 231 -1.31 28.37 26.21
CA THR A 231 0.01 28.01 26.74
C THR A 231 0.71 26.91 25.96
N SER A 232 0.02 26.27 25.04
CA SER A 232 0.53 25.16 24.22
C SER A 232 0.55 25.52 22.73
N VAL A 233 0.94 26.74 22.38
CA VAL A 233 1.12 27.17 20.99
C VAL A 233 2.33 26.46 20.40
N TYR A 234 2.23 26.08 19.14
CA TYR A 234 3.35 25.49 18.40
C TYR A 234 4.50 26.49 18.30
N ASP A 235 5.67 26.10 18.78
CA ASP A 235 6.91 26.84 18.67
C ASP A 235 7.86 26.13 17.71
N TYR A 236 8.10 26.73 16.57
CA TYR A 236 9.02 26.22 15.55
C TYR A 236 10.45 26.05 16.09
N ASN A 237 10.93 27.01 16.89
CA ASN A 237 12.30 26.98 17.38
C ASN A 237 12.53 25.87 18.40
N GLU A 238 11.56 25.64 19.30
CA GLU A 238 11.62 24.50 20.24
C GLU A 238 11.54 23.16 19.50
N HIS A 239 10.76 23.08 18.43
CA HIS A 239 10.70 21.89 17.59
C HIS A 239 12.04 21.58 16.89
N VAL A 240 12.67 22.62 16.30
CA VAL A 240 14.01 22.50 15.71
C VAL A 240 15.05 22.10 16.75
N LYS A 241 14.97 22.61 17.98
CA LYS A 241 15.86 22.26 19.07
C LYS A 241 15.72 20.79 19.44
N LEU A 242 14.50 20.29 19.57
CA LEU A 242 14.22 18.87 19.82
C LEU A 242 14.79 17.98 18.70
N ALA A 243 14.59 18.36 17.45
CA ALA A 243 15.14 17.62 16.32
C ALA A 243 16.67 17.54 16.35
N LYS A 244 17.36 18.65 16.69
CA LYS A 244 18.81 18.66 16.86
C LYS A 244 19.30 17.78 18.03
N GLU A 245 18.54 17.69 19.10
CA GLU A 245 18.85 16.78 20.21
C GLU A 245 18.70 15.31 19.83
N LEU A 246 17.65 14.99 19.05
CA LEU A 246 17.45 13.63 18.53
C LEU A 246 18.57 13.23 17.57
N ASP A 247 19.04 14.15 16.72
CA ASP A 247 20.14 13.92 15.79
C ASP A 247 21.45 13.64 16.52
N LYS A 248 21.78 14.46 17.53
CA LYS A 248 22.97 14.25 18.39
C LYS A 248 22.96 12.87 19.07
N ASN A 249 21.80 12.37 19.42
CA ASN A 249 21.62 11.07 20.07
C ASN A 249 21.49 9.89 19.08
N GLY A 250 21.67 10.13 17.78
CA GLY A 250 21.51 9.11 16.73
C GLY A 250 20.09 8.55 16.60
N LYS A 251 19.08 9.29 17.10
CA LYS A 251 17.67 8.88 17.10
C LYS A 251 16.84 9.59 16.03
N LEU A 252 17.42 10.56 15.31
CA LEU A 252 16.73 11.20 14.20
C LEU A 252 16.70 10.22 13.01
N PRO A 253 15.50 9.89 12.48
CA PRO A 253 15.41 9.04 11.29
C PRO A 253 16.15 9.67 10.11
N ALA A 254 16.82 8.87 9.29
CA ALA A 254 17.46 9.32 8.05
C ALA A 254 16.44 9.80 7.00
N SER A 255 15.22 9.34 7.09
CA SER A 255 14.05 9.84 6.39
C SER A 255 13.37 10.95 7.21
N PHE A 256 12.34 11.56 6.69
CA PHE A 256 11.64 12.69 7.24
C PHE A 256 11.41 12.71 8.76
N MET A 257 11.41 13.92 9.32
CA MET A 257 11.02 14.18 10.70
C MET A 257 9.60 13.72 10.99
N VAL A 258 9.46 12.96 12.06
CA VAL A 258 8.22 12.29 12.44
C VAL A 258 7.43 13.06 13.49
N VAL A 259 8.00 14.13 14.05
CA VAL A 259 7.35 14.92 15.10
C VAL A 259 6.56 16.05 14.46
N ALA A 260 5.31 15.77 14.14
CA ALA A 260 4.37 16.79 13.73
C ALA A 260 3.67 17.41 14.95
N PRO A 261 3.48 18.74 15.00
CA PRO A 261 2.65 19.34 16.02
C PRO A 261 1.21 18.86 15.89
N GLY A 262 0.59 18.46 17.01
CA GLY A 262 -0.80 18.08 17.05
C GLY A 262 -1.70 19.30 16.94
N SER A 263 -1.90 19.84 15.74
CA SER A 263 -2.92 20.86 15.48
C SER A 263 -3.99 20.27 14.54
N TRP A 264 -5.23 20.63 14.79
CA TRP A 264 -6.35 20.26 13.93
C TRP A 264 -7.06 21.52 13.43
N ASN A 265 -7.45 21.51 12.17
CA ASN A 265 -8.19 22.58 11.52
C ASN A 265 -9.30 21.96 10.66
N ASP A 266 -10.52 22.50 10.75
CA ASP A 266 -11.67 21.97 10.00
C ASP A 266 -11.52 22.09 8.47
N GLU A 267 -10.72 23.02 8.01
CA GLU A 267 -10.39 23.21 6.59
C GLU A 267 -9.12 22.45 6.16
N VAL A 268 -8.48 21.75 7.11
CA VAL A 268 -7.29 20.93 6.85
C VAL A 268 -7.48 19.58 7.49
N TRP A 269 -7.74 18.58 6.68
CA TRP A 269 -7.91 17.19 7.13
C TRP A 269 -6.58 16.46 7.01
N ASP A 270 -5.95 16.20 8.14
CA ASP A 270 -4.68 15.50 8.28
C ASP A 270 -4.82 14.05 8.79
N ASP A 271 -6.05 13.63 9.07
CA ASP A 271 -6.38 12.33 9.63
C ASP A 271 -7.15 11.41 8.67
N ILE A 272 -7.22 11.75 7.39
CA ILE A 272 -7.84 10.90 6.37
C ILE A 272 -7.04 9.62 6.16
N VAL A 273 -7.69 8.49 6.39
CA VAL A 273 -7.09 7.16 6.16
C VAL A 273 -7.24 6.79 4.69
N ARG A 274 -6.21 7.03 3.91
CA ARG A 274 -6.18 6.78 2.46
C ARG A 274 -6.56 5.36 2.05
N MET A 275 -6.40 4.42 2.96
CA MET A 275 -6.59 3.00 2.69
C MET A 275 -8.02 2.52 2.98
N ARG A 276 -8.88 3.36 3.58
CA ARG A 276 -10.27 3.03 3.83
C ARG A 276 -11.12 3.27 2.58
N THR A 277 -11.12 2.29 1.71
CA THR A 277 -11.83 2.29 0.41
C THR A 277 -12.86 1.17 0.37
N LEU A 278 -13.80 1.20 -0.57
CA LEU A 278 -14.83 0.15 -0.71
C LEU A 278 -14.26 -1.26 -0.79
N ASN A 279 -13.12 -1.41 -1.44
CA ASN A 279 -12.46 -2.72 -1.54
C ASN A 279 -12.00 -3.29 -0.21
N THR A 280 -11.69 -2.46 0.78
CA THR A 280 -11.22 -2.91 2.09
C THR A 280 -12.34 -3.24 3.05
N GLU A 281 -13.48 -2.57 2.93
CA GLU A 281 -14.62 -2.84 3.81
C GLU A 281 -15.46 -4.05 3.37
N GLN A 282 -15.40 -4.45 2.10
CA GLN A 282 -16.24 -5.52 1.56
C GLN A 282 -15.45 -6.61 0.85
N SER A 283 -14.88 -7.52 1.61
CA SER A 283 -14.05 -8.64 1.14
C SER A 283 -14.76 -9.69 0.27
N ARG A 284 -16.01 -9.49 -0.13
CA ARG A 284 -16.83 -10.54 -0.76
C ARG A 284 -17.06 -10.39 -2.27
N ARG A 285 -16.57 -9.33 -2.94
CA ARG A 285 -16.90 -9.09 -4.34
C ARG A 285 -15.69 -8.98 -5.26
N ARG A 286 -15.90 -9.48 -6.48
CA ARG A 286 -14.94 -9.76 -7.53
C ARG A 286 -14.66 -8.52 -8.38
N VAL A 287 -14.17 -7.43 -7.78
CA VAL A 287 -13.75 -6.29 -8.57
C VAL A 287 -12.25 -6.36 -8.78
N GLN A 288 -11.86 -6.45 -10.03
CA GLN A 288 -10.49 -6.18 -10.44
C GLN A 288 -10.21 -4.69 -10.25
N LEU A 289 -10.00 -4.27 -9.01
CA LEU A 289 -9.30 -3.04 -8.75
C LEU A 289 -7.86 -3.42 -8.44
N HIS A 290 -7.16 -3.44 -9.53
CA HIS A 290 -5.77 -3.05 -9.68
C HIS A 290 -4.86 -3.39 -8.51
N VAL A 291 -4.50 -4.59 -8.24
CA VAL A 291 -3.36 -4.99 -7.44
C VAL A 291 -3.63 -6.29 -6.65
N CYS A 292 -3.89 -7.36 -7.36
CA CYS A 292 -4.09 -8.65 -6.74
C CYS A 292 -2.94 -9.60 -7.08
N LEU A 293 -2.53 -10.39 -6.10
CA LEU A 293 -1.62 -11.52 -6.30
C LEU A 293 -2.38 -12.83 -6.27
N ALA A 294 -1.88 -13.80 -7.03
CA ALA A 294 -2.41 -15.15 -7.02
C ALA A 294 -2.26 -15.81 -5.64
N LYS A 295 -3.22 -16.62 -5.26
CA LYS A 295 -3.16 -17.49 -4.09
C LYS A 295 -1.84 -18.27 -4.05
N GLY A 296 -1.23 -18.41 -2.88
CA GLY A 296 0.06 -19.05 -2.70
C GLY A 296 1.28 -18.17 -3.03
N SER A 297 1.07 -16.88 -3.41
CA SER A 297 2.17 -15.92 -3.53
C SER A 297 2.78 -15.66 -2.16
N LEU A 298 4.11 -15.78 -2.05
CA LEU A 298 4.82 -15.63 -0.79
C LEU A 298 5.15 -14.16 -0.52
N ILE A 299 4.64 -13.65 0.58
CA ILE A 299 4.87 -12.28 1.09
C ILE A 299 5.94 -12.34 2.19
N LEU A 300 6.91 -11.44 2.11
CA LEU A 300 7.97 -11.36 3.12
C LEU A 300 7.48 -10.59 4.35
N THR A 301 7.37 -11.30 5.48
CA THR A 301 7.02 -10.75 6.80
C THR A 301 8.17 -10.86 7.80
N LYS A 302 8.07 -10.20 8.96
CA LYS A 302 9.03 -10.38 10.07
C LYS A 302 9.05 -11.81 10.64
N ASP A 303 7.98 -12.59 10.43
CA ASP A 303 7.93 -13.99 10.82
C ASP A 303 8.39 -14.94 9.71
N GLY A 304 8.94 -14.41 8.62
CA GLY A 304 9.36 -15.11 7.41
C GLY A 304 8.37 -14.99 6.26
N TYR A 305 8.56 -15.77 5.21
CA TYR A 305 7.67 -15.79 4.06
C TYR A 305 6.36 -16.52 4.38
N LYS A 306 5.22 -15.84 4.20
CA LYS A 306 3.87 -16.42 4.35
C LYS A 306 3.11 -16.35 3.03
N PRO A 307 2.29 -17.36 2.66
CA PRO A 307 1.33 -17.23 1.56
C PRO A 307 0.40 -16.04 1.80
N ILE A 308 0.02 -15.33 0.73
CA ILE A 308 -0.81 -14.12 0.86
C ILE A 308 -2.15 -14.39 1.54
N GLU A 309 -2.73 -15.57 1.33
CA GLU A 309 -3.96 -16.03 1.99
C GLU A 309 -3.80 -16.29 3.50
N ASP A 310 -2.58 -16.45 4.00
CA ASP A 310 -2.28 -16.69 5.42
C ASP A 310 -1.79 -15.42 6.14
N ILE A 311 -1.59 -14.32 5.42
CA ILE A 311 -1.25 -13.02 6.02
C ILE A 311 -2.37 -12.58 6.97
N ALA A 312 -2.01 -12.09 8.14
CA ALA A 312 -2.92 -11.51 9.13
C ALA A 312 -2.79 -9.99 9.19
N ILE A 313 -3.86 -9.31 9.60
CA ILE A 313 -3.79 -7.88 9.94
C ILE A 313 -2.85 -7.74 11.14
N GLY A 314 -1.89 -6.81 11.04
CA GLY A 314 -0.81 -6.61 12.00
C GLY A 314 0.51 -7.30 11.62
N ASP A 315 0.53 -8.24 10.66
CA ASP A 315 1.79 -8.79 10.15
C ASP A 315 2.67 -7.68 9.57
N MET A 316 3.94 -7.66 9.96
CA MET A 316 4.92 -6.67 9.48
C MET A 316 5.55 -7.16 8.18
N VAL A 317 5.40 -6.40 7.08
CA VAL A 317 5.92 -6.73 5.75
C VAL A 317 7.01 -5.75 5.30
N LEU A 318 7.94 -6.22 4.47
CA LEU A 318 9.05 -5.41 3.96
C LEU A 318 8.59 -4.56 2.77
N THR A 319 8.76 -3.24 2.86
CA THR A 319 8.33 -2.27 1.86
C THR A 319 9.45 -1.90 0.86
N HIS A 320 9.11 -1.13 -0.18
CA HIS A 320 10.07 -0.62 -1.16
C HIS A 320 11.14 0.33 -0.56
N LEU A 321 10.87 0.90 0.61
CA LEU A 321 11.84 1.73 1.33
C LEU A 321 12.82 0.90 2.20
N GLY A 322 12.56 -0.39 2.35
CA GLY A 322 13.34 -1.27 3.24
C GLY A 322 12.85 -1.24 4.69
N ASN A 323 11.69 -0.61 4.93
CA ASN A 323 11.04 -0.54 6.23
C ASN A 323 10.11 -1.73 6.45
N TRP A 324 9.87 -2.05 7.70
CA TRP A 324 8.85 -3.02 8.11
C TRP A 324 7.59 -2.27 8.52
N LYS A 325 6.48 -2.54 7.82
CA LYS A 325 5.19 -1.88 8.04
C LYS A 325 4.08 -2.89 8.25
N PRO A 326 3.08 -2.60 9.12
CA PRO A 326 1.99 -3.52 9.39
C PRO A 326 1.02 -3.62 8.22
N VAL A 327 0.52 -4.82 7.99
CA VAL A 327 -0.65 -5.04 7.17
C VAL A 327 -1.89 -4.55 7.92
N ILE A 328 -2.65 -3.66 7.30
CA ILE A 328 -3.84 -3.03 7.91
C ILE A 328 -5.15 -3.58 7.36
N ALA A 329 -5.12 -4.21 6.18
CA ALA A 329 -6.28 -4.89 5.61
C ALA A 329 -5.85 -6.03 4.68
N LYS A 330 -6.75 -7.00 4.49
CA LYS A 330 -6.60 -8.16 3.61
C LYS A 330 -7.94 -8.55 3.02
N ALA A 331 -7.96 -8.90 1.73
CA ALA A 331 -9.17 -9.36 1.05
C ALA A 331 -8.86 -10.46 0.03
N CYS A 332 -9.77 -11.44 -0.08
CA CYS A 332 -9.85 -12.31 -1.24
C CYS A 332 -10.62 -11.57 -2.34
N THR A 333 -9.99 -11.39 -3.51
CA THR A 333 -10.56 -10.64 -4.63
C THR A 333 -11.24 -11.54 -5.67
N GLY A 334 -11.37 -12.84 -5.37
CA GLY A 334 -12.04 -13.83 -6.22
C GLY A 334 -11.13 -14.39 -7.31
N VAL A 335 -11.72 -14.90 -8.39
CA VAL A 335 -11.00 -15.54 -9.50
C VAL A 335 -10.81 -14.53 -10.62
N ASN A 336 -9.56 -14.14 -10.88
CA ASN A 336 -9.19 -13.12 -11.85
C ASN A 336 -8.22 -13.65 -12.91
N THR A 337 -8.19 -13.02 -14.08
CA THR A 337 -7.15 -13.25 -15.08
C THR A 337 -5.81 -12.77 -14.54
N VAL A 338 -4.78 -13.58 -14.66
CA VAL A 338 -3.46 -13.28 -14.11
C VAL A 338 -2.35 -13.56 -15.11
N ILE A 339 -1.27 -12.82 -14.95
CA ILE A 339 -0.03 -12.97 -15.71
C ILE A 339 1.13 -13.30 -14.79
N GLN A 340 2.11 -14.04 -15.29
CA GLN A 340 3.34 -14.32 -14.58
C GLN A 340 4.44 -13.35 -15.02
N THR A 341 4.96 -12.57 -14.08
CA THR A 341 6.15 -11.74 -14.28
C THR A 341 7.41 -12.58 -14.07
N LYS A 342 8.24 -12.69 -15.12
CA LYS A 342 9.50 -13.45 -15.10
C LYS A 342 10.70 -12.50 -15.05
N ALA A 343 11.49 -12.61 -14.00
CA ALA A 343 12.79 -11.94 -13.89
C ALA A 343 13.76 -12.84 -13.11
N GLN A 344 15.05 -12.57 -13.21
CA GLN A 344 16.03 -13.31 -12.42
C GLN A 344 15.76 -13.14 -10.92
N GLY A 345 15.66 -14.24 -10.18
CA GLY A 345 15.40 -14.21 -8.72
C GLY A 345 13.97 -13.82 -8.32
N VAL A 346 13.06 -13.66 -9.25
CA VAL A 346 11.62 -13.62 -9.03
C VAL A 346 11.07 -15.03 -9.24
N ALA A 347 10.68 -15.69 -8.16
CA ALA A 347 10.42 -17.13 -8.20
C ALA A 347 9.09 -17.46 -8.89
N ASN A 348 7.99 -16.84 -8.47
CA ASN A 348 6.64 -17.17 -8.96
C ASN A 348 5.69 -15.99 -8.78
N LEU A 349 6.07 -14.82 -9.27
CA LEU A 349 5.23 -13.63 -9.17
C LEU A 349 4.10 -13.71 -10.20
N ILE A 350 2.90 -14.04 -9.73
CA ILE A 350 1.68 -14.11 -10.51
C ILE A 350 0.73 -13.04 -9.99
N THR A 351 0.36 -12.09 -10.87
CA THR A 351 -0.44 -10.92 -10.53
C THR A 351 -1.53 -10.69 -11.57
N THR A 352 -2.51 -9.84 -11.24
CA THR A 352 -3.36 -9.27 -12.30
C THR A 352 -2.52 -8.41 -13.25
N PRO A 353 -2.92 -8.26 -14.53
CA PRO A 353 -2.11 -7.55 -15.55
C PRO A 353 -1.75 -6.11 -15.18
N ASP A 354 -2.66 -5.43 -14.52
CA ASP A 354 -2.60 -4.05 -14.05
C ASP A 354 -1.89 -3.86 -12.70
N HIS A 355 -1.42 -4.95 -12.09
CA HIS A 355 -0.68 -4.89 -10.83
C HIS A 355 0.59 -4.06 -10.95
N LYS A 356 0.75 -3.04 -10.09
CA LYS A 356 1.88 -2.12 -10.18
C LYS A 356 3.11 -2.66 -9.48
N LEU A 357 4.21 -2.76 -10.24
CA LEU A 357 5.53 -3.17 -9.79
C LEU A 357 6.45 -1.95 -9.73
N TRP A 358 7.43 -1.98 -8.82
CA TRP A 358 8.47 -0.95 -8.71
C TRP A 358 9.54 -1.18 -9.75
N VAL A 359 9.58 -0.35 -10.81
CA VAL A 359 10.33 -0.61 -12.04
C VAL A 359 11.19 0.58 -12.45
N ARG A 360 12.42 0.31 -12.89
CA ARG A 360 13.22 1.22 -13.72
C ARG A 360 13.04 0.84 -15.17
N LYS A 361 12.42 1.70 -15.99
CA LYS A 361 12.16 1.44 -17.41
C LYS A 361 13.03 2.36 -18.27
N SER A 362 13.94 1.79 -19.05
CA SER A 362 14.73 2.54 -20.03
C SER A 362 15.25 1.63 -21.12
N SER A 363 15.06 2.03 -22.37
CA SER A 363 15.64 1.40 -23.56
C SER A 363 17.16 1.58 -23.66
N TRP A 364 17.75 2.48 -22.87
CA TRP A 364 19.16 2.88 -22.95
C TRP A 364 20.02 2.31 -21.82
N ILE A 365 19.47 1.50 -20.91
CA ILE A 365 20.21 0.96 -19.77
C ILE A 365 21.05 -0.24 -20.23
N ARG A 366 22.20 0.02 -20.80
CA ARG A 366 23.25 -1.00 -21.07
C ARG A 366 24.34 -1.04 -20.00
N HIS A 367 24.46 -0.01 -19.16
CA HIS A 367 25.52 0.14 -18.18
C HIS A 367 25.01 0.55 -16.82
N LYS A 368 25.73 0.18 -15.76
CA LYS A 368 25.44 0.50 -14.37
C LYS A 368 25.17 1.99 -14.11
N ASP A 369 25.93 2.86 -14.78
CA ASP A 369 25.77 4.32 -14.64
C ASP A 369 24.50 4.85 -15.32
N GLY A 370 24.06 4.24 -16.42
CA GLY A 370 22.77 4.55 -17.05
C GLY A 370 21.59 4.16 -16.17
N MET A 371 21.69 3.03 -15.46
CA MET A 371 20.68 2.56 -14.51
C MET A 371 20.47 3.53 -13.35
N ARG A 372 21.55 4.11 -12.81
CA ARG A 372 21.48 5.07 -11.70
C ARG A 372 20.78 6.38 -12.06
N ARG A 373 20.75 6.75 -13.33
CA ARG A 373 20.14 7.99 -13.84
C ARG A 373 18.64 7.88 -14.09
N VAL A 374 18.08 6.67 -14.09
CA VAL A 374 16.66 6.43 -14.33
C VAL A 374 15.96 6.22 -12.99
N GLU A 375 15.10 7.16 -12.61
CA GLU A 375 14.31 7.03 -11.40
C GLU A 375 13.31 5.88 -11.53
N PRO A 376 13.16 5.05 -10.48
CA PRO A 376 12.15 4.00 -10.48
C PRO A 376 10.75 4.59 -10.36
N THR A 377 9.78 3.92 -10.96
CA THR A 377 8.38 4.31 -10.95
C THR A 377 7.47 3.08 -10.87
N TRP A 378 6.19 3.31 -10.54
CA TRP A 378 5.18 2.26 -10.51
C TRP A 378 4.64 2.00 -11.92
N ILE A 379 4.88 0.80 -12.46
CA ILE A 379 4.46 0.37 -13.79
C ILE A 379 3.61 -0.90 -13.67
N GLU A 380 2.59 -1.02 -14.49
CA GLU A 380 1.75 -2.21 -14.54
C GLU A 380 2.52 -3.46 -14.98
N ALA A 381 2.20 -4.61 -14.40
CA ALA A 381 2.90 -5.85 -14.66
C ALA A 381 2.90 -6.23 -16.15
N GLN A 382 1.80 -5.96 -16.85
CA GLN A 382 1.69 -6.17 -18.31
C GLN A 382 2.62 -5.28 -19.14
N GLU A 383 3.04 -4.13 -18.61
CA GLU A 383 3.90 -3.15 -19.30
C GLU A 383 5.38 -3.22 -18.86
N CYS A 384 5.70 -4.14 -17.95
CA CYS A 384 7.05 -4.24 -17.36
C CYS A 384 8.11 -4.84 -18.28
N LYS A 385 7.75 -5.32 -19.47
CA LYS A 385 8.72 -5.88 -20.43
C LYS A 385 9.90 -4.93 -20.62
N ASP A 386 11.11 -5.50 -20.60
CA ASP A 386 12.39 -4.80 -20.71
C ASP A 386 12.69 -3.77 -19.60
N GLY A 387 11.79 -3.61 -18.62
CA GLY A 387 12.07 -2.90 -17.39
C GLY A 387 12.87 -3.75 -16.40
N TYR A 388 13.22 -3.14 -15.26
CA TYR A 388 13.96 -3.78 -14.18
C TYR A 388 13.16 -3.65 -12.87
N VAL A 389 12.79 -4.78 -12.27
CA VAL A 389 12.11 -4.84 -10.95
C VAL A 389 13.13 -4.92 -9.83
N ASN A 390 12.74 -4.43 -8.66
CA ASN A 390 13.63 -4.32 -7.50
C ASN A 390 13.36 -5.40 -6.45
N LEU A 391 14.45 -5.85 -5.81
CA LEU A 391 14.44 -6.47 -4.48
C LEU A 391 15.36 -5.67 -3.57
N LYS A 392 14.77 -5.05 -2.54
CA LYS A 392 15.49 -4.32 -1.50
C LYS A 392 15.74 -5.24 -0.31
N LEU A 393 16.94 -5.16 0.25
CA LEU A 393 17.26 -5.87 1.48
C LEU A 393 16.79 -5.04 2.69
N PRO A 394 16.36 -5.68 3.79
CA PRO A 394 16.03 -4.99 5.03
C PRO A 394 17.27 -4.29 5.60
N THR A 395 17.04 -3.31 6.45
CA THR A 395 18.08 -2.57 7.17
C THR A 395 18.90 -3.56 8.03
N ILE A 396 20.22 -3.32 8.12
CA ILE A 396 21.10 -4.12 8.95
C ILE A 396 20.76 -3.86 10.42
N GLU A 397 20.57 -4.94 11.17
CA GLU A 397 20.37 -4.91 12.62
C GLU A 397 21.53 -5.65 13.32
N GLU A 398 21.86 -5.20 14.53
CA GLU A 398 22.91 -5.85 15.31
C GLU A 398 22.43 -7.21 15.84
N SER A 399 23.26 -8.22 15.73
CA SER A 399 22.97 -9.56 16.22
C SER A 399 24.01 -9.98 17.26
N ASN A 400 23.57 -10.52 18.40
CA ASN A 400 24.45 -11.03 19.45
C ASN A 400 25.08 -12.39 19.10
N LEU A 401 24.50 -13.13 18.15
CA LEU A 401 25.10 -14.40 17.72
C LEU A 401 26.41 -14.16 16.95
N THR A 402 27.39 -15.00 17.24
CA THR A 402 28.69 -15.02 16.57
C THR A 402 28.57 -15.55 15.15
N GLU A 403 29.58 -15.33 14.31
CA GLU A 403 29.69 -15.92 12.98
C GLU A 403 29.61 -17.47 13.02
N ARG A 404 30.19 -18.08 14.04
CA ARG A 404 30.14 -19.54 14.23
C ARG A 404 28.72 -20.03 14.49
N GLU A 405 27.97 -19.32 15.31
CA GLU A 405 26.55 -19.63 15.57
C GLU A 405 25.69 -19.41 14.34
N TRP A 406 25.92 -18.35 13.58
CA TRP A 406 25.23 -18.14 12.31
C TRP A 406 25.58 -19.21 11.26
N TRP A 407 26.83 -19.67 11.24
CA TRP A 407 27.19 -20.85 10.43
C TRP A 407 26.40 -22.09 10.83
N LEU A 408 26.24 -22.34 12.15
CA LEU A 408 25.43 -23.46 12.64
C LEU A 408 23.95 -23.33 12.29
N VAL A 409 23.37 -22.13 12.35
CA VAL A 409 22.01 -21.85 11.90
C VAL A 409 21.87 -22.18 10.39
N GLY A 410 22.82 -21.77 9.56
CA GLY A 410 22.85 -22.09 8.15
C GLY A 410 22.90 -23.60 7.90
N ARG A 411 23.77 -24.29 8.61
CA ARG A 411 23.90 -25.75 8.51
C ARG A 411 22.63 -26.48 8.99
N TYR A 412 21.96 -25.95 10.01
CA TYR A 412 20.67 -26.46 10.47
C TYR A 412 19.56 -26.22 9.44
N LEU A 413 19.55 -25.09 8.75
CA LEU A 413 18.60 -24.82 7.65
C LEU A 413 18.74 -25.84 6.52
N ALA A 414 19.94 -26.33 6.21
CA ALA A 414 20.15 -27.40 5.23
C ALA A 414 19.60 -28.74 5.76
N ASP A 415 20.26 -29.32 6.76
CA ASP A 415 20.06 -30.72 7.17
C ASP A 415 19.54 -30.89 8.59
N GLY A 416 19.06 -29.80 9.23
CA GLY A 416 18.55 -29.85 10.61
C GLY A 416 17.15 -30.44 10.71
N SER A 417 16.86 -31.03 11.89
CA SER A 417 15.53 -31.53 12.25
C SER A 417 15.27 -31.35 13.74
N VAL A 418 13.98 -31.39 14.12
CA VAL A 418 13.55 -31.33 15.53
C VAL A 418 12.95 -32.67 15.91
N GLY A 419 13.45 -33.27 16.95
CA GLY A 419 12.91 -34.50 17.53
C GLY A 419 11.57 -34.29 18.24
N THR A 420 10.93 -35.39 18.63
CA THR A 420 9.63 -35.37 19.33
C THR A 420 9.65 -34.65 20.67
N ARG A 421 10.80 -34.63 21.35
CA ARG A 421 11.00 -33.94 22.62
C ARG A 421 11.52 -32.51 22.50
N GLY A 422 11.60 -31.96 21.25
CA GLY A 422 12.10 -30.63 21.01
C GLY A 422 13.62 -30.49 20.87
N ASP A 423 14.36 -31.61 20.91
CA ASP A 423 15.80 -31.63 20.67
C ASP A 423 16.15 -31.32 19.20
N PHE A 424 17.26 -30.63 18.98
CA PHE A 424 17.74 -30.31 17.63
C PHE A 424 18.75 -31.36 17.16
N PHE A 425 18.60 -31.76 15.89
CA PHE A 425 19.51 -32.69 15.24
C PHE A 425 20.00 -32.12 13.91
N ILE A 426 21.21 -32.48 13.50
CA ILE A 426 21.77 -32.22 12.19
C ILE A 426 22.28 -33.51 11.59
N SER A 427 21.82 -33.81 10.36
CA SER A 427 22.29 -34.99 9.59
C SER A 427 23.48 -34.58 8.72
N VAL A 428 24.56 -35.33 8.77
CA VAL A 428 25.82 -34.99 8.07
C VAL A 428 26.29 -36.19 7.25
N GLY A 429 26.41 -35.99 5.93
CA GLY A 429 26.96 -36.99 5.03
C GLY A 429 28.44 -37.24 5.28
N THR A 430 28.92 -38.44 4.99
CA THR A 430 30.29 -38.92 5.34
C THR A 430 31.39 -37.98 4.88
N GLY A 431 31.32 -37.41 3.67
CA GLY A 431 32.33 -36.48 3.14
C GLY A 431 32.39 -35.11 3.82
N LYS A 432 31.38 -34.75 4.65
CA LYS A 432 31.24 -33.43 5.29
C LYS A 432 31.48 -33.47 6.81
N ILE A 433 31.75 -34.64 7.40
CA ILE A 433 31.88 -34.85 8.83
C ILE A 433 32.99 -34.02 9.43
N LYS A 434 34.20 -34.07 8.85
CA LYS A 434 35.39 -33.38 9.37
C LYS A 434 35.18 -31.86 9.45
N GLU A 435 34.60 -31.26 8.45
CA GLU A 435 34.29 -29.82 8.44
C GLU A 435 33.26 -29.49 9.48
N PHE A 436 32.20 -30.30 9.60
CA PHE A 436 31.13 -30.09 10.57
C PHE A 436 31.64 -30.17 11.99
N GLU A 437 32.38 -31.24 12.34
CA GLU A 437 32.95 -31.43 13.67
C GLU A 437 33.89 -30.28 14.04
N GLN A 438 34.72 -29.80 13.13
CA GLN A 438 35.61 -28.66 13.39
C GLN A 438 34.82 -27.37 13.72
N LYS A 439 33.78 -27.11 12.99
CA LYS A 439 33.00 -25.85 13.14
C LYS A 439 31.94 -25.93 14.25
N ALA A 440 31.30 -27.08 14.44
CA ALA A 440 30.23 -27.28 15.42
C ALA A 440 30.66 -27.90 16.76
N ALA A 441 31.92 -28.20 16.93
CA ALA A 441 32.46 -28.92 18.10
C ALA A 441 31.90 -28.48 19.48
N PRO A 442 31.70 -27.17 19.78
CA PRO A 442 31.15 -26.77 21.08
C PRO A 442 29.68 -27.13 21.28
N TYR A 443 28.92 -27.43 20.22
CA TYR A 443 27.46 -27.47 20.26
C TYR A 443 26.85 -28.86 20.19
N PHE A 444 27.63 -29.93 20.01
CA PHE A 444 27.14 -31.30 19.98
C PHE A 444 27.81 -32.19 20.99
N GLY A 445 27.12 -33.21 21.50
CA GLY A 445 27.66 -34.14 22.49
C GLY A 445 27.69 -35.60 22.06
N SER A 446 26.79 -36.01 21.23
CA SER A 446 26.65 -37.37 20.74
C SER A 446 26.13 -37.41 19.32
N TYR A 447 26.45 -38.49 18.63
CA TYR A 447 25.86 -38.79 17.32
C TYR A 447 25.42 -40.25 17.26
N ALA A 448 24.47 -40.51 16.36
CA ALA A 448 24.09 -41.83 15.95
C ALA A 448 24.55 -42.06 14.48
N GLU A 449 25.13 -43.23 14.23
CA GLU A 449 25.49 -43.61 12.86
C GLU A 449 24.37 -44.40 12.21
N HIS A 450 23.93 -43.86 11.09
CA HIS A 450 23.02 -44.48 10.12
C HIS A 450 23.67 -44.39 8.73
N THR A 451 22.88 -44.33 7.67
CA THR A 451 23.37 -43.98 6.31
C THR A 451 24.05 -42.62 6.28
N VAL A 452 23.70 -41.72 7.19
CA VAL A 452 24.34 -40.43 7.49
C VAL A 452 24.53 -40.32 8.98
N ARG A 453 25.56 -39.58 9.43
CA ARG A 453 25.81 -39.36 10.86
C ARG A 453 24.87 -38.29 11.37
N GLN A 454 24.04 -38.59 12.38
CA GLN A 454 23.11 -37.64 12.98
C GLN A 454 23.63 -37.13 14.31
N TYR A 455 23.91 -35.83 14.39
CA TYR A 455 24.39 -35.16 15.60
C TYR A 455 23.24 -34.55 16.37
N ARG A 456 23.22 -34.80 17.68
CA ARG A 456 22.31 -34.13 18.64
C ARG A 456 22.99 -32.90 19.18
N LEU A 457 22.35 -31.72 19.02
CA LEU A 457 22.81 -30.48 19.59
C LEU A 457 22.47 -30.42 21.07
N LEU A 458 23.41 -29.94 21.88
CA LEU A 458 23.26 -29.81 23.34
C LEU A 458 22.73 -28.43 23.71
N SER A 459 21.49 -28.35 24.18
CA SER A 459 20.90 -27.09 24.63
C SER A 459 21.69 -26.41 25.76
N SER A 460 22.42 -27.20 26.59
CA SER A 460 23.30 -26.68 27.62
C SER A 460 24.55 -25.95 27.10
N GLN A 461 24.90 -26.14 25.84
CA GLN A 461 26.05 -25.51 25.19
C GLN A 461 25.63 -24.37 24.23
N MET A 462 24.34 -24.08 24.14
CA MET A 462 23.77 -23.05 23.28
C MET A 462 23.22 -21.90 24.12
N SER A 463 23.38 -20.68 23.62
CA SER A 463 22.67 -19.52 24.17
C SER A 463 21.15 -19.63 23.97
N ASN A 464 20.39 -18.98 24.85
CA ASN A 464 18.91 -18.90 24.63
C ASN A 464 18.54 -18.26 23.30
N GLU A 465 19.35 -17.34 22.84
CA GLU A 465 19.19 -16.66 21.54
C GLU A 465 19.39 -17.63 20.36
N LEU A 466 20.45 -18.47 20.43
CA LEU A 466 20.69 -19.49 19.41
C LEU A 466 19.55 -20.54 19.39
N ILE A 467 19.09 -20.99 20.55
CA ILE A 467 17.96 -21.93 20.67
C ILE A 467 16.67 -21.29 20.04
N ALA A 468 16.41 -20.04 20.36
CA ALA A 468 15.27 -19.30 19.80
C ALA A 468 15.40 -19.18 18.27
N MET A 469 16.61 -18.90 17.76
CA MET A 469 16.89 -18.81 16.33
C MET A 469 16.65 -20.13 15.60
N LEU A 470 17.14 -21.24 16.13
CA LEU A 470 16.91 -22.57 15.57
C LEU A 470 15.41 -22.93 15.52
N ARG A 471 14.62 -22.51 16.52
CA ARG A 471 13.15 -22.69 16.51
C ARG A 471 12.47 -21.89 15.41
N LYS A 472 12.94 -20.66 15.12
CA LYS A 472 12.42 -19.81 14.05
C LYS A 472 12.74 -20.34 12.64
N CYS A 473 13.70 -21.23 12.49
CA CYS A 473 14.03 -21.85 11.21
C CYS A 473 12.93 -22.74 10.62
N GLY A 474 11.85 -22.99 11.35
CA GLY A 474 10.74 -23.83 10.93
C GLY A 474 10.95 -25.33 11.18
N ARG A 475 9.86 -26.10 11.15
CA ARG A 475 9.85 -27.55 11.42
C ARG A 475 9.45 -28.34 10.18
N GLY A 476 10.26 -29.31 9.78
CA GLY A 476 10.10 -30.07 8.55
C GLY A 476 10.66 -29.35 7.31
N ALA A 477 11.08 -30.09 6.32
CA ALA A 477 11.81 -29.55 5.16
C ALA A 477 11.02 -28.47 4.37
N GLU A 478 9.71 -28.62 4.28
CA GLU A 478 8.84 -27.69 3.54
C GLU A 478 8.57 -26.35 4.25
N ASN A 479 8.65 -26.37 5.60
CA ASN A 479 8.38 -25.20 6.45
C ASN A 479 9.65 -24.49 6.88
N LYS A 480 10.83 -24.92 6.42
CA LYS A 480 12.08 -24.21 6.68
C LYS A 480 12.09 -22.85 6.02
N GLN A 481 12.61 -21.86 6.74
CA GLN A 481 12.78 -20.49 6.25
C GLN A 481 13.93 -19.80 7.00
N VAL A 482 14.51 -18.79 6.37
CA VAL A 482 15.51 -17.95 7.03
C VAL A 482 14.80 -17.09 8.07
N PRO A 483 15.21 -17.10 9.35
CA PRO A 483 14.67 -16.20 10.36
C PRO A 483 14.87 -14.74 9.97
N TYR A 484 13.98 -13.85 10.42
CA TYR A 484 14.06 -12.41 10.16
C TYR A 484 15.44 -11.82 10.47
N GLU A 485 16.00 -12.18 11.63
CA GLU A 485 17.31 -11.72 12.06
C GLU A 485 18.41 -12.11 11.06
N GLY A 486 18.26 -13.26 10.41
CA GLY A 486 19.19 -13.73 9.36
C GLY A 486 19.15 -12.88 8.08
N LEU A 487 18.03 -12.20 7.82
CA LEU A 487 17.90 -11.29 6.68
C LEU A 487 18.50 -9.90 6.94
N CYS A 488 18.65 -9.53 8.22
CA CYS A 488 19.14 -8.22 8.67
C CYS A 488 20.63 -8.21 9.02
N LEU A 489 21.35 -9.30 8.78
CA LEU A 489 22.78 -9.45 9.13
C LEU A 489 23.69 -8.49 8.37
N ASN A 490 24.83 -8.14 8.97
CA ASN A 490 25.96 -7.57 8.26
C ASN A 490 26.59 -8.60 7.30
N LYS A 491 27.54 -8.17 6.49
CA LYS A 491 28.14 -9.00 5.44
C LYS A 491 28.82 -10.26 5.98
N GLU A 492 29.57 -10.13 7.06
CA GLU A 492 30.38 -11.19 7.66
C GLU A 492 29.50 -12.32 8.23
N LYS A 493 28.51 -11.95 9.01
CA LYS A 493 27.55 -12.92 9.57
C LYS A 493 26.61 -13.51 8.53
N ALA A 494 26.24 -12.73 7.50
CA ALA A 494 25.51 -13.23 6.34
C ALA A 494 26.31 -14.27 5.55
N GLU A 495 27.62 -14.05 5.37
CA GLU A 495 28.51 -15.05 4.74
C GLU A 495 28.63 -16.31 5.59
N ALA A 496 28.72 -16.18 6.91
CA ALA A 496 28.73 -17.32 7.82
C ALA A 496 27.44 -18.15 7.70
N LEU A 497 26.29 -17.51 7.72
CA LEU A 497 24.98 -18.16 7.51
C LEU A 497 24.89 -18.86 6.15
N LEU A 498 25.30 -18.17 5.06
CA LEU A 498 25.30 -18.70 3.72
C LEU A 498 26.24 -19.91 3.60
N SER A 499 27.48 -19.80 4.08
CA SER A 499 28.47 -20.89 4.01
C SER A 499 28.01 -22.11 4.82
N GLY A 500 27.36 -21.91 5.95
CA GLY A 500 26.73 -22.98 6.74
C GLY A 500 25.65 -23.72 5.93
N TYR A 501 24.76 -23.00 5.27
CA TYR A 501 23.74 -23.59 4.42
C TYR A 501 24.33 -24.35 3.22
N LEU A 502 25.26 -23.72 2.52
CA LEU A 502 25.93 -24.34 1.35
C LEU A 502 26.78 -25.58 1.73
N SER A 503 27.31 -25.63 2.95
CA SER A 503 28.04 -26.83 3.42
C SER A 503 27.12 -28.08 3.51
N GLY A 504 25.80 -27.89 3.64
CA GLY A 504 24.80 -28.98 3.55
C GLY A 504 24.28 -29.19 2.14
N ASP A 505 23.50 -28.26 1.65
CA ASP A 505 22.70 -28.37 0.41
C ASP A 505 23.39 -27.73 -0.82
N GLY A 506 24.57 -27.12 -0.66
CA GLY A 506 25.28 -26.43 -1.73
C GLY A 506 25.96 -27.38 -2.70
N ASN A 507 25.91 -27.00 -3.97
CA ASN A 507 26.71 -27.60 -5.04
C ASN A 507 27.45 -26.49 -5.80
N VAL A 508 28.75 -26.64 -5.94
CA VAL A 508 29.65 -25.71 -6.65
C VAL A 508 30.25 -26.41 -7.85
N THR A 509 30.01 -25.88 -9.04
CA THR A 509 30.57 -26.43 -10.31
C THR A 509 31.20 -25.29 -11.07
N GLY A 510 32.53 -25.24 -11.08
CA GLY A 510 33.28 -24.11 -11.63
C GLY A 510 32.98 -22.80 -10.90
N ASN A 511 32.48 -21.79 -11.61
CA ASN A 511 32.05 -20.50 -11.05
C ASN A 511 30.55 -20.43 -10.73
N ALA A 512 29.82 -21.55 -10.84
CA ALA A 512 28.42 -21.61 -10.55
C ALA A 512 28.15 -22.24 -9.17
N THR A 513 27.37 -21.57 -8.35
CA THR A 513 26.89 -22.10 -7.07
C THR A 513 25.39 -22.32 -7.15
N SER A 514 24.92 -23.46 -6.64
CA SER A 514 23.51 -23.78 -6.58
C SER A 514 23.16 -24.51 -5.29
N ALA A 515 21.90 -24.43 -4.88
CA ALA A 515 21.33 -25.25 -3.82
C ALA A 515 19.85 -25.51 -4.12
N SER A 516 19.29 -26.58 -3.55
CA SER A 516 17.90 -26.95 -3.80
C SER A 516 17.17 -27.24 -2.50
N SER A 517 15.86 -26.93 -2.47
CA SER A 517 14.98 -27.21 -1.34
C SER A 517 13.54 -27.41 -1.80
N VAL A 518 12.75 -28.13 -1.02
CA VAL A 518 11.29 -28.17 -1.18
C VAL A 518 10.62 -26.90 -0.62
N SER A 519 11.32 -26.13 0.20
CA SER A 519 10.84 -24.84 0.70
C SER A 519 11.25 -23.69 -0.23
N ARG A 520 10.28 -23.10 -0.93
CA ARG A 520 10.47 -21.90 -1.72
C ARG A 520 10.83 -20.69 -0.82
N ALA A 521 10.18 -20.60 0.36
CA ALA A 521 10.44 -19.56 1.36
C ALA A 521 11.91 -19.55 1.81
N LEU A 522 12.48 -20.71 2.08
CA LEU A 522 13.88 -20.84 2.43
C LEU A 522 14.80 -20.30 1.34
N LEU A 523 14.57 -20.68 0.09
CA LEU A 523 15.45 -20.26 -1.02
C LEU A 523 15.33 -18.78 -1.35
N LEU A 524 14.13 -18.17 -1.21
CA LEU A 524 13.94 -16.73 -1.33
C LEU A 524 14.70 -15.97 -0.23
N GLY A 525 14.63 -16.42 1.01
CA GLY A 525 15.41 -15.87 2.11
C GLY A 525 16.92 -16.03 1.91
N MET A 526 17.38 -17.22 1.53
CA MET A 526 18.81 -17.49 1.23
C MET A 526 19.32 -16.68 0.02
N ALA A 527 18.48 -16.37 -0.96
CA ALA A 527 18.84 -15.48 -2.05
C ALA A 527 19.15 -14.05 -1.56
N MET A 528 18.39 -13.55 -0.57
CA MET A 528 18.66 -12.25 0.08
C MET A 528 19.97 -12.30 0.89
N VAL A 529 20.19 -13.37 1.63
CA VAL A 529 21.44 -13.59 2.39
C VAL A 529 22.64 -13.62 1.44
N ALA A 530 22.55 -14.33 0.30
CA ALA A 530 23.62 -14.40 -0.68
C ALA A 530 23.87 -13.03 -1.37
N GLN A 531 22.83 -12.26 -1.64
CA GLN A 531 22.96 -10.90 -2.13
C GLN A 531 23.73 -10.02 -1.14
N ARG A 532 23.44 -10.13 0.16
CA ARG A 532 24.12 -9.37 1.24
C ARG A 532 25.57 -9.81 1.40
N ALA A 533 25.81 -11.11 1.46
CA ALA A 533 27.13 -11.70 1.70
C ALA A 533 28.10 -11.47 0.52
N ARG A 534 27.66 -11.77 -0.70
CA ARG A 534 28.53 -11.87 -1.89
C ARG A 534 28.23 -10.85 -2.98
N ASN A 535 27.23 -10.00 -2.78
CA ASN A 535 26.82 -9.01 -3.78
C ASN A 535 26.46 -9.65 -5.14
N VAL A 536 25.69 -10.74 -5.11
CA VAL A 536 25.25 -11.52 -6.28
C VAL A 536 23.73 -11.44 -6.46
N ILE A 537 23.26 -11.59 -7.69
CA ILE A 537 21.83 -11.75 -8.01
C ILE A 537 21.56 -13.24 -8.16
N VAL A 538 20.76 -13.78 -7.25
CA VAL A 538 20.43 -15.21 -7.22
C VAL A 538 19.16 -15.46 -8.03
N SER A 539 19.19 -16.44 -8.91
CA SER A 539 18.00 -16.98 -9.57
C SER A 539 17.32 -17.99 -8.67
N VAL A 540 16.00 -17.87 -8.48
CA VAL A 540 15.17 -18.86 -7.80
C VAL A 540 14.11 -19.34 -8.78
N PHE A 541 14.06 -20.66 -9.03
CA PHE A 541 13.16 -21.23 -10.03
C PHE A 541 12.72 -22.64 -9.67
N ALA A 542 11.61 -23.07 -10.29
CA ALA A 542 11.10 -24.42 -10.12
C ALA A 542 12.03 -25.45 -10.77
N GLY A 543 12.46 -26.43 -10.00
CA GLY A 543 13.24 -27.58 -10.42
C GLY A 543 12.33 -28.78 -10.82
N LYS A 544 12.60 -29.97 -10.25
CA LYS A 544 11.77 -31.16 -10.50
C LYS A 544 10.35 -30.96 -9.98
N LYS A 545 9.37 -31.30 -10.82
CA LYS A 545 7.95 -31.22 -10.46
C LYS A 545 7.58 -32.25 -9.38
N ALA A 546 6.54 -31.95 -8.60
CA ALA A 546 5.94 -32.92 -7.69
C ALA A 546 5.41 -34.13 -8.46
N GLY A 547 5.48 -35.28 -7.86
CA GLY A 547 4.97 -36.54 -8.45
C GLY A 547 5.78 -37.77 -8.02
N LYS A 548 5.48 -38.91 -8.62
CA LYS A 548 6.21 -40.15 -8.39
C LYS A 548 7.56 -40.10 -9.13
N HIS A 549 8.63 -40.25 -8.39
CA HIS A 549 10.00 -40.32 -8.91
C HIS A 549 10.70 -41.56 -8.36
N VAL A 550 11.60 -42.14 -9.13
CA VAL A 550 12.49 -43.21 -8.64
C VAL A 550 13.79 -42.55 -8.15
N ILE A 551 14.08 -42.66 -6.83
CA ILE A 551 15.29 -42.20 -6.19
C ILE A 551 16.00 -43.38 -5.58
N GLU A 552 17.23 -43.65 -6.02
CA GLU A 552 18.04 -44.82 -5.57
C GLU A 552 17.27 -46.15 -5.66
N GLY A 553 16.51 -46.35 -6.73
CA GLY A 553 15.76 -47.57 -6.98
C GLY A 553 14.44 -47.70 -6.21
N ARG A 554 14.03 -46.69 -5.43
CA ARG A 554 12.78 -46.64 -4.67
C ARG A 554 11.81 -45.61 -5.29
N GLU A 555 10.55 -46.00 -5.46
CA GLU A 555 9.49 -45.08 -5.88
C GLU A 555 9.13 -44.18 -4.69
N VAL A 556 9.33 -42.86 -4.85
CA VAL A 556 9.08 -41.85 -3.83
C VAL A 556 8.10 -40.84 -4.40
N ASN A 557 7.10 -40.45 -3.64
CA ASN A 557 6.21 -39.34 -3.98
C ASN A 557 6.91 -38.02 -3.59
N ALA A 558 7.63 -37.44 -4.55
CA ALA A 558 8.45 -36.24 -4.34
C ALA A 558 7.58 -34.96 -4.40
N LYS A 559 7.86 -34.00 -3.53
CA LYS A 559 7.29 -32.66 -3.57
C LYS A 559 7.97 -31.80 -4.64
N GLN A 560 7.37 -30.69 -5.01
CA GLN A 560 7.98 -29.70 -5.90
C GLN A 560 9.33 -29.27 -5.33
N LEU A 561 10.38 -29.44 -6.14
CA LEU A 561 11.73 -28.96 -5.81
C LEU A 561 11.93 -27.56 -6.37
N TRP A 562 12.51 -26.69 -5.59
CA TRP A 562 12.97 -25.36 -5.99
C TRP A 562 14.50 -25.33 -6.01
N VAL A 563 15.04 -24.50 -6.85
CA VAL A 563 16.51 -24.35 -7.00
C VAL A 563 16.85 -22.88 -6.92
N MET A 564 17.87 -22.54 -6.11
CA MET A 564 18.55 -21.26 -6.21
C MET A 564 19.90 -21.45 -6.88
N ALA A 565 20.30 -20.49 -7.74
CA ALA A 565 21.59 -20.55 -8.42
C ALA A 565 22.09 -19.16 -8.81
N TRP A 566 23.42 -19.00 -8.79
CA TRP A 566 24.11 -17.81 -9.29
C TRP A 566 25.48 -18.20 -9.86
N ARG A 567 26.11 -17.25 -10.55
CA ARG A 567 27.50 -17.36 -11.01
C ARG A 567 28.31 -16.21 -10.42
N ASP A 568 29.50 -16.53 -9.95
CA ASP A 568 30.51 -15.56 -9.51
C ASP A 568 31.17 -14.93 -10.75
N SER A 569 30.43 -14.05 -11.45
CA SER A 569 30.95 -13.32 -12.61
C SER A 569 30.81 -11.82 -12.41
N LYS A 570 31.78 -11.04 -12.91
CA LYS A 570 31.74 -9.57 -12.88
C LYS A 570 30.66 -8.97 -13.79
N HIS A 571 30.02 -9.75 -14.64
CA HIS A 571 29.01 -9.31 -15.60
C HIS A 571 27.67 -10.03 -15.32
N HIS A 572 26.68 -9.32 -14.75
CA HIS A 572 25.32 -9.80 -14.64
C HIS A 572 24.55 -9.41 -15.89
N HIS A 573 24.29 -10.37 -16.78
CA HIS A 573 23.60 -10.11 -18.05
C HIS A 573 22.14 -9.71 -17.92
N GLU A 574 21.48 -10.04 -16.79
CA GLU A 574 20.04 -9.85 -16.59
C GLU A 574 19.71 -9.01 -15.34
N GLY A 575 20.69 -8.30 -14.76
CA GLY A 575 20.45 -7.44 -13.61
C GLY A 575 21.68 -6.66 -13.15
N VAL A 576 21.44 -5.73 -12.22
CA VAL A 576 22.48 -4.89 -11.60
C VAL A 576 22.16 -4.65 -10.13
N ILE A 577 23.20 -4.63 -9.27
CA ILE A 577 23.09 -4.27 -7.87
C ILE A 577 23.55 -2.83 -7.71
N LEU A 578 22.65 -2.00 -7.19
CA LEU A 578 22.87 -0.59 -6.84
C LEU A 578 22.72 -0.41 -5.31
N GLU A 579 22.91 0.81 -4.85
CA GLU A 579 22.78 1.16 -3.43
C GLU A 579 21.35 0.96 -2.90
N ASP A 580 20.34 1.14 -3.75
CA ASP A 580 18.91 1.01 -3.45
C ASP A 580 18.36 -0.41 -3.67
N GLY A 581 19.19 -1.38 -4.06
CA GLY A 581 18.81 -2.79 -4.17
C GLY A 581 19.30 -3.48 -5.45
N ALA A 582 18.84 -4.71 -5.62
CA ALA A 582 19.10 -5.52 -6.81
C ALA A 582 18.00 -5.28 -7.85
N TRP A 583 18.38 -4.81 -9.03
CA TRP A 583 17.51 -4.54 -10.17
C TRP A 583 17.62 -5.65 -11.19
N LYS A 584 16.51 -6.28 -11.54
CA LYS A 584 16.44 -7.53 -12.32
C LYS A 584 15.59 -7.31 -13.55
N LYS A 585 16.15 -7.64 -14.73
CA LYS A 585 15.46 -7.44 -16.01
C LYS A 585 14.22 -8.33 -16.13
N VAL A 586 13.09 -7.73 -16.48
CA VAL A 586 11.83 -8.42 -16.72
C VAL A 586 11.78 -8.92 -18.16
N LYS A 587 11.41 -10.19 -18.33
CA LYS A 587 11.08 -10.81 -19.61
C LYS A 587 9.62 -10.54 -19.98
N GLU A 588 9.20 -10.98 -21.16
CA GLU A 588 7.81 -10.93 -21.58
C GLU A 588 6.91 -11.56 -20.50
N PRO A 589 5.90 -10.85 -19.96
CA PRO A 589 4.91 -11.43 -19.08
C PRO A 589 4.14 -12.56 -19.78
N LEU A 590 3.81 -13.61 -19.07
CA LEU A 590 3.07 -14.75 -19.62
C LEU A 590 1.66 -14.78 -19.06
N ASP A 591 0.66 -14.90 -19.92
CA ASP A 591 -0.69 -15.24 -19.51
C ASP A 591 -0.70 -16.67 -18.91
N VAL A 592 -1.22 -16.82 -17.71
CA VAL A 592 -1.33 -18.10 -17.01
C VAL A 592 -2.78 -18.46 -16.71
N GLY A 593 -3.73 -17.72 -17.30
CA GLY A 593 -5.17 -17.97 -17.19
C GLY A 593 -5.80 -17.31 -15.98
N LYS A 594 -6.74 -18.01 -15.32
CA LYS A 594 -7.50 -17.47 -14.18
C LYS A 594 -7.21 -18.25 -12.91
N THR A 595 -7.04 -17.54 -11.79
CA THR A 595 -6.84 -18.13 -10.47
C THR A 595 -7.46 -17.27 -9.37
N GLU A 596 -7.63 -17.85 -8.18
CA GLU A 596 -8.00 -17.10 -6.98
C GLU A 596 -6.93 -16.09 -6.64
N THR A 597 -7.32 -14.85 -6.39
CA THR A 597 -6.41 -13.74 -6.11
C THR A 597 -6.74 -13.06 -4.78
N TRP A 598 -5.71 -12.46 -4.21
CA TRP A 598 -5.73 -11.81 -2.92
C TRP A 598 -5.04 -10.44 -2.98
N SER A 599 -5.50 -9.53 -2.13
CA SER A 599 -4.87 -8.23 -1.93
C SER A 599 -4.61 -8.01 -0.44
N ILE A 600 -3.51 -7.36 -0.13
CA ILE A 600 -3.20 -6.86 1.22
C ILE A 600 -2.91 -5.37 1.15
N GLN A 601 -3.20 -4.68 2.25
CA GLN A 601 -2.87 -3.27 2.42
C GLN A 601 -1.85 -3.11 3.52
N VAL A 602 -0.86 -2.28 3.25
CA VAL A 602 0.27 -2.02 4.14
C VAL A 602 0.23 -0.56 4.53
N ALA A 603 0.37 -0.30 5.82
CA ALA A 603 0.41 1.05 6.37
C ALA A 603 1.57 1.86 5.78
N ASP A 604 1.37 3.16 5.68
CA ASP A 604 2.38 4.16 5.35
C ASP A 604 2.98 4.03 3.94
N ASP A 605 3.78 3.02 3.68
CA ASP A 605 4.57 2.89 2.45
C ASP A 605 3.77 2.34 1.25
N ALA A 606 2.54 1.89 1.47
CA ALA A 606 1.60 1.37 0.45
C ALA A 606 2.22 0.35 -0.52
N SER A 607 3.17 -0.45 -0.05
CA SER A 607 3.90 -1.44 -0.82
C SER A 607 4.41 -2.59 0.04
N TYR A 608 4.73 -3.70 -0.60
CA TYR A 608 5.28 -4.86 0.09
C TYR A 608 6.12 -5.72 -0.85
N THR A 609 6.91 -6.64 -0.28
CA THR A 609 7.75 -7.57 -1.04
C THR A 609 7.03 -8.90 -1.22
N ALA A 610 6.76 -9.26 -2.47
CA ALA A 610 6.16 -10.52 -2.87
C ALA A 610 7.07 -11.28 -3.85
N GLU A 611 7.35 -12.56 -3.63
CA GLU A 611 8.14 -13.43 -4.52
C GLU A 611 9.49 -12.84 -4.95
N GLY A 612 10.09 -12.01 -4.12
CA GLY A 612 11.35 -11.32 -4.42
C GLY A 612 11.21 -10.07 -5.28
N CYS A 613 10.04 -9.45 -5.33
CA CYS A 613 9.72 -8.22 -6.06
C CYS A 613 8.87 -7.28 -5.22
N ILE A 614 9.02 -5.98 -5.44
CA ILE A 614 8.24 -4.93 -4.77
C ILE A 614 6.97 -4.60 -5.55
N VAL A 615 5.82 -4.54 -4.87
CA VAL A 615 4.47 -4.36 -5.42
C VAL A 615 3.66 -3.30 -4.64
N LYS A 616 2.57 -2.73 -5.21
CA LYS A 616 1.78 -1.59 -4.68
C LYS A 616 0.29 -1.91 -4.44
N ASN A 617 -0.45 -1.00 -3.74
CA ASN A 617 -1.91 -1.01 -3.52
C ASN A 617 -2.62 0.35 -3.83
N CYS A 618 -3.98 0.48 -3.92
CA CYS A 618 -4.80 1.61 -4.47
C CYS A 618 -6.19 1.79 -3.77
N PRO A 619 -7.18 2.64 -4.07
CA PRO A 619 -7.53 4.06 -4.28
C PRO A 619 -8.51 4.76 -3.26
N LEU A 620 -9.52 5.68 -3.69
CA LEU A 620 -10.30 6.73 -2.98
C LEU A 620 -10.91 6.40 -1.60
N GLN A 621 -10.82 7.37 -0.66
CA GLN A 621 -11.06 7.18 0.78
C GLN A 621 -12.53 7.38 1.18
N LEU A 622 -13.11 6.40 1.89
CA LEU A 622 -14.49 6.46 2.39
C LEU A 622 -14.67 7.50 3.50
N ASP A 623 -13.66 7.73 4.33
CA ASP A 623 -13.69 8.71 5.43
C ASP A 623 -13.96 10.14 4.93
N LEU A 624 -13.35 10.51 3.83
CA LEU A 624 -13.56 11.79 3.16
C LEU A 624 -15.00 11.93 2.70
N ILE A 625 -15.53 10.91 2.01
CA ILE A 625 -16.92 10.92 1.50
C ILE A 625 -17.90 10.96 2.67
N GLU A 626 -17.68 10.17 3.72
CA GLU A 626 -18.56 10.09 4.89
C GLU A 626 -18.68 11.46 5.60
N ARG A 627 -17.59 12.18 5.77
CA ARG A 627 -17.59 13.54 6.32
C ARG A 627 -18.38 14.52 5.48
N LEU A 628 -18.19 14.49 4.14
CA LEU A 628 -18.93 15.36 3.23
C LEU A 628 -20.43 15.06 3.25
N VAL A 629 -20.82 13.79 3.15
CA VAL A 629 -22.22 13.36 3.16
C VAL A 629 -22.89 13.76 4.47
N ASN A 630 -22.29 13.49 5.62
CA ASN A 630 -22.87 13.80 6.94
C ASN A 630 -22.91 15.31 7.23
N ARG A 631 -21.99 16.09 6.68
CA ARG A 631 -21.93 17.53 6.89
C ARG A 631 -22.89 18.31 6.01
N TYR A 632 -23.06 17.91 4.76
CA TYR A 632 -23.75 18.69 3.73
C TYR A 632 -25.08 18.10 3.27
N SER A 633 -25.59 17.04 3.90
CA SER A 633 -26.89 16.47 3.61
C SER A 633 -27.64 16.01 4.86
N ASN A 634 -28.97 15.97 4.76
CA ASN A 634 -29.86 15.38 5.76
C ASN A 634 -30.11 13.89 5.46
N GLU A 635 -30.62 13.14 6.43
CA GLU A 635 -31.16 11.80 6.16
C GLU A 635 -32.33 11.88 5.16
N GLY A 636 -32.38 10.93 4.25
CA GLY A 636 -33.33 10.91 3.14
C GLY A 636 -32.97 11.79 1.95
N ASP A 637 -31.99 12.68 2.05
CA ASP A 637 -31.51 13.52 0.93
C ASP A 637 -30.90 12.67 -0.20
N THR A 638 -30.98 13.21 -1.43
CA THR A 638 -30.37 12.59 -2.63
C THR A 638 -28.96 13.10 -2.85
N VAL A 639 -27.99 12.18 -2.88
CA VAL A 639 -26.57 12.46 -3.14
C VAL A 639 -26.17 11.89 -4.48
N LEU A 640 -25.62 12.72 -5.34
CA LEU A 640 -25.17 12.36 -6.70
C LEU A 640 -23.65 12.32 -6.82
N ASP A 641 -23.14 11.31 -7.51
CA ASP A 641 -21.80 11.25 -8.08
C ASP A 641 -21.88 11.05 -9.60
N PRO A 642 -21.58 12.07 -10.42
CA PRO A 642 -21.60 11.95 -11.88
C PRO A 642 -20.42 11.17 -12.47
N PHE A 643 -19.39 10.89 -11.66
CA PHE A 643 -18.23 10.06 -12.01
C PHE A 643 -18.12 8.90 -11.00
N GLY A 644 -19.16 8.06 -10.95
CA GLY A 644 -19.44 7.13 -9.87
C GLY A 644 -18.35 6.09 -9.60
N GLY A 645 -17.56 5.73 -10.61
CA GLY A 645 -16.54 4.70 -10.47
C GLY A 645 -17.12 3.41 -9.86
N LEU A 646 -16.58 2.99 -8.72
CA LEU A 646 -17.14 1.87 -7.93
C LEU A 646 -18.37 2.25 -7.10
N MET A 647 -18.99 3.37 -7.35
CA MET A 647 -20.13 3.86 -6.59
C MET A 647 -19.79 4.15 -5.10
N SER A 648 -18.57 4.63 -4.81
CA SER A 648 -18.13 4.93 -3.44
C SER A 648 -19.01 5.99 -2.76
N VAL A 649 -19.37 7.06 -3.48
CA VAL A 649 -20.21 8.12 -2.95
C VAL A 649 -21.66 7.65 -2.73
N PRO A 650 -22.35 7.05 -3.72
CA PRO A 650 -23.67 6.45 -3.49
C PRO A 650 -23.68 5.39 -2.37
N TYR A 651 -22.64 4.56 -2.27
CA TYR A 651 -22.51 3.57 -1.20
C TYR A 651 -22.51 4.21 0.20
N VAL A 652 -21.68 5.24 0.39
CA VAL A 652 -21.60 5.95 1.66
C VAL A 652 -22.93 6.70 1.95
N ALA A 653 -23.56 7.27 0.95
CA ALA A 653 -24.86 7.91 1.07
C ALA A 653 -25.91 6.94 1.59
N VAL A 654 -26.06 5.76 0.98
CA VAL A 654 -27.00 4.71 1.42
C VAL A 654 -26.70 4.25 2.84
N LYS A 655 -25.43 3.96 3.14
CA LYS A 655 -24.99 3.53 4.47
C LYS A 655 -25.32 4.54 5.57
N ASN A 656 -25.29 5.83 5.26
CA ASN A 656 -25.59 6.92 6.19
C ASN A 656 -27.03 7.45 6.09
N GLY A 657 -27.98 6.68 5.61
CA GLY A 657 -29.39 7.02 5.62
C GLY A 657 -29.87 7.91 4.45
N ARG A 658 -29.05 8.19 3.45
CA ARG A 658 -29.38 9.00 2.27
C ARG A 658 -29.78 8.11 1.09
N CYS A 659 -30.24 8.73 -0.01
CA CYS A 659 -30.42 8.08 -1.31
C CYS A 659 -29.21 8.40 -2.19
N GLY A 660 -28.59 7.38 -2.78
CA GLY A 660 -27.40 7.53 -3.60
C GLY A 660 -27.68 7.38 -5.10
N ILE A 661 -27.22 8.32 -5.93
CA ILE A 661 -27.21 8.20 -7.39
C ILE A 661 -25.77 8.19 -7.88
N GLY A 662 -25.39 7.22 -8.71
CA GLY A 662 -24.10 7.16 -9.35
C GLY A 662 -24.21 6.92 -10.84
N ILE A 663 -23.45 7.69 -11.62
CA ILE A 663 -23.36 7.54 -13.08
C ILE A 663 -21.93 7.11 -13.40
N GLU A 664 -21.77 6.03 -14.17
CA GLU A 664 -20.47 5.47 -14.52
C GLU A 664 -20.43 5.06 -15.99
N LEU A 665 -19.39 5.50 -16.69
CA LEU A 665 -19.21 5.22 -18.12
C LEU A 665 -18.68 3.80 -18.35
N SER A 666 -17.79 3.31 -17.49
CA SER A 666 -17.20 1.98 -17.59
C SER A 666 -18.16 0.89 -17.15
N ASN A 667 -18.45 -0.08 -18.03
CA ASN A 667 -19.31 -1.22 -17.73
C ASN A 667 -18.81 -2.05 -16.56
N ASP A 668 -17.49 -2.19 -16.40
CA ASP A 668 -16.89 -3.01 -15.37
C ASP A 668 -17.02 -2.34 -14.00
N TYR A 669 -16.68 -1.06 -13.89
CA TYR A 669 -16.87 -0.29 -12.66
C TYR A 669 -18.34 -0.21 -12.25
N PHE A 670 -19.24 0.03 -13.21
CA PHE A 670 -20.68 0.04 -12.96
C PHE A 670 -21.18 -1.27 -12.37
N ARG A 671 -20.88 -2.42 -13.03
CA ARG A 671 -21.32 -3.74 -12.57
C ARG A 671 -20.87 -4.02 -11.14
N ASP A 672 -19.66 -3.68 -10.86
CA ASP A 672 -19.05 -3.91 -9.55
C ASP A 672 -19.61 -2.97 -8.50
N GLY A 673 -19.81 -1.70 -8.85
CA GLY A 673 -20.44 -0.69 -8.02
C GLY A 673 -21.87 -1.05 -7.62
N VAL A 674 -22.68 -1.57 -8.56
CA VAL A 674 -24.04 -2.08 -8.28
C VAL A 674 -24.00 -3.15 -7.20
N GLY A 675 -22.98 -3.99 -7.22
CA GLY A 675 -22.78 -4.99 -6.21
C GLY A 675 -22.61 -4.40 -4.82
N TYR A 676 -21.78 -3.37 -4.67
CA TYR A 676 -21.58 -2.69 -3.38
C TYR A 676 -22.85 -1.98 -2.89
N LEU A 677 -23.60 -1.36 -3.80
CA LEU A 677 -24.85 -0.68 -3.46
C LEU A 677 -25.92 -1.64 -2.91
N ARG A 678 -26.05 -2.83 -3.51
CA ARG A 678 -26.93 -3.88 -2.99
C ARG A 678 -26.55 -4.29 -1.57
N ASP A 679 -25.26 -4.42 -1.29
CA ASP A 679 -24.81 -4.78 0.06
C ASP A 679 -25.04 -3.64 1.07
N ALA A 680 -24.89 -2.38 0.65
CA ALA A 680 -25.20 -1.24 1.51
C ALA A 680 -26.68 -1.19 1.88
N GLU A 681 -27.56 -1.45 0.91
CA GLU A 681 -29.00 -1.49 1.10
C GLU A 681 -29.42 -2.62 2.02
N LEU A 682 -28.90 -3.84 1.80
CA LEU A 682 -29.18 -4.99 2.67
C LEU A 682 -28.77 -4.71 4.12
N LYS A 683 -27.58 -4.13 4.33
CA LYS A 683 -27.11 -3.77 5.67
C LYS A 683 -27.94 -2.67 6.34
N ARG A 684 -28.51 -1.76 5.56
CA ARG A 684 -29.40 -0.73 6.06
C ARG A 684 -30.76 -1.29 6.50
N GLU A 685 -31.20 -2.37 5.85
CA GLU A 685 -32.48 -3.03 6.14
C GLU A 685 -32.36 -4.16 7.19
N GLU A 686 -31.15 -4.58 7.55
CA GLU A 686 -30.95 -5.53 8.65
C GLU A 686 -31.43 -4.89 9.98
N PRO A 687 -32.39 -5.52 10.71
CA PRO A 687 -32.86 -4.99 11.98
C PRO A 687 -31.71 -4.97 12.99
N THR A 688 -31.59 -3.88 13.72
CA THR A 688 -30.62 -3.79 14.82
C THR A 688 -31.03 -4.70 15.97
N LEU A 689 -30.09 -5.02 16.88
CA LEU A 689 -30.41 -5.79 18.09
C LEU A 689 -31.53 -5.14 18.92
N PHE A 690 -31.62 -3.80 18.91
CA PHE A 690 -32.66 -3.03 19.60
C PHE A 690 -34.03 -3.19 18.92
N ASP A 691 -34.11 -3.22 17.62
CA ASP A 691 -35.33 -3.49 16.86
C ASP A 691 -35.88 -4.92 17.15
N LEU A 692 -34.98 -5.88 17.38
CA LEU A 692 -35.31 -7.28 17.66
C LEU A 692 -35.76 -7.50 19.11
N ILE A 693 -35.36 -6.63 20.05
CA ILE A 693 -35.72 -6.76 21.49
C ILE A 693 -36.98 -5.95 21.86
N GLY A 694 -37.56 -5.22 20.91
CA GLY A 694 -38.84 -4.53 21.12
C GLY A 694 -38.76 -3.38 22.14
N ALA A 695 -37.64 -2.66 22.20
CA ALA A 695 -37.44 -1.51 23.07
C ALA A 695 -37.98 -0.23 22.45
#